data_f1442ec455de96330f09f734f7fd9baa
#
_entry.id   f1442ec455de96330f09f734f7fd9baa
#
_cell.length_a   1.000
_cell.length_b   1.000
_cell.length_c   1.000
_cell.angle_alpha   90.00
_cell.angle_beta   90.00
_cell.angle_gamma   90.00
#
_symmetry.space_group_name_H-M   'P 1'
#
loop_
_entity.id
_entity.type
_entity.pdbx_description
1 polymer ?
#
loop_
_entity_poly.entity_id
_entity_poly.type
_entity_poly.pdbx_seq_one_letter_code
_entity_poly.pdbx_strand_id
1 'polypeptide(L)'
;ENDVFAKSMTEREGCPSFVFYEGPPSANGMPGIHHVMARTIKDTFCRYKTMKGFLVKRKAGWDTHGLPVELGVEKALGITKEDIGKTISVAEYNAACRKDVMKFTKEWTDLTHKMGYWVDLDNPYITYDNRYIETLWWLLKQLYSKNLLYKGYTIQPYSPAAGTGLSSHELNQPGCYRDVKDTTVVGQFKMKNPKPEMTEWGTPYFLAWTTTPWTLPSNTALCVGPKIDYVAVQTYNGYTGEKMTVVLAKPLLYAHFNQKAEGLPLEDYKPGDKLIPFKVVGEYKGTDLVGMEYEQLIPWVKPVNVDENGNWEEAANQAFRVILGDYVTTEDGTGIVHIAPTFGADDAFVARAAGIPSLFMINKKGEPRPMVDLTGKFFLLDELDEKFVKECVDVEQYQEYQGRWVKNAYDPQFTVNGKYDEKTAASAETLDIYICMKMKASNKAFKIEKHVHNYPHCWRTDKPVLYYPLDSWFIRSTAAKERMIELNKTINWKPESTGTGRFGKWLENLNDWNLSRSRYWGTPLPIWRSEEGEELCIGSVEELYNEIEKSIAAGFMTANPYKEKGFIPGEYTEDNYDKIDLHRPYVDDIILVSESGKPMKREADLIDVWFDSGAMPYAQLHYPFENKDIVDNRSYYPADFIAEGVDQTRGWFFTLHAIATMVFDSVAYKNVISNGLVLDKNGNKMSKRLGNAVDPFGAIEQYGSDPLRWYMITNSSPWDNLKFDTDGVMEVTRKFFGTLHNTYKFFAPYANLDGFTYQEADVPMSKRPEIDRWILSELNSLIKNVDMCYADYEPTKAGRLINDFVNDNLSNWYVRLCRKRFWGTGYTEDKLAAYQTLYVCLETVAKLMAPIAPFYADKLYMDLIATTGRDHVASVHLADFPVCDETVIDKELETRM
;
A
#
# COMPACT_ATOMS: atom_id res chain seq x y z
N GLU A 1 34.28 -13.72 -1.00
CA GLU A 1 35.42 -14.61 -0.79
C GLU A 1 35.76 -14.78 0.70
N ASN A 2 35.70 -13.70 1.49
CA ASN A 2 36.08 -13.71 2.90
C ASN A 2 34.92 -13.80 3.88
N ASP A 3 33.69 -13.94 3.38
CA ASP A 3 32.45 -14.00 4.18
C ASP A 3 32.35 -12.89 5.23
N VAL A 4 32.60 -11.67 4.80
CA VAL A 4 32.73 -10.50 5.69
C VAL A 4 31.42 -10.19 6.41
N PHE A 5 30.29 -10.41 5.75
CA PHE A 5 28.98 -10.19 6.37
C PHE A 5 28.76 -11.11 7.56
N ALA A 6 29.03 -12.41 7.40
CA ALA A 6 28.92 -13.36 8.50
C ALA A 6 29.88 -13.01 9.64
N LYS A 7 31.11 -12.60 9.33
CA LYS A 7 32.09 -12.13 10.32
C LYS A 7 31.61 -10.91 11.08
N SER A 8 30.89 -9.99 10.43
CA SER A 8 30.35 -8.79 11.09
C SER A 8 29.39 -9.16 12.22
N MET A 9 28.68 -10.28 12.09
CA MET A 9 27.78 -10.78 13.12
C MET A 9 28.51 -11.59 14.18
N THR A 10 29.39 -12.51 13.79
CA THR A 10 30.13 -13.35 14.75
C THR A 10 31.11 -12.56 15.61
N GLU A 11 31.80 -11.56 15.05
CA GLU A 11 32.74 -10.73 15.78
C GLU A 11 32.05 -9.73 16.74
N ARG A 12 30.76 -9.44 16.52
CA ARG A 12 29.99 -8.53 17.38
C ARG A 12 28.97 -9.25 18.25
N GLU A 13 29.09 -10.56 18.35
CA GLU A 13 28.27 -11.35 19.26
C GLU A 13 28.46 -10.85 20.70
N GLY A 14 27.36 -10.59 21.40
CA GLY A 14 27.39 -10.01 22.73
C GLY A 14 27.45 -8.46 22.77
N CYS A 15 27.68 -7.79 21.63
CA CYS A 15 27.60 -6.34 21.53
C CYS A 15 26.14 -5.87 21.52
N PRO A 16 25.88 -4.58 21.83
CA PRO A 16 24.55 -4.01 21.72
C PRO A 16 23.98 -4.20 20.32
N SER A 17 22.69 -4.54 20.23
CA SER A 17 22.01 -4.73 18.95
C SER A 17 21.50 -3.40 18.39
N PHE A 18 21.69 -3.21 17.10
CA PHE A 18 20.94 -2.23 16.32
C PHE A 18 19.92 -3.02 15.48
N VAL A 19 18.65 -2.88 15.81
CA VAL A 19 17.58 -3.70 15.24
C VAL A 19 17.08 -3.07 13.94
N PHE A 20 17.21 -3.82 12.87
CA PHE A 20 16.78 -3.44 11.54
C PHE A 20 15.78 -4.48 11.01
N TYR A 21 14.69 -4.03 10.42
CA TYR A 21 13.72 -4.89 9.75
C TYR A 21 13.73 -4.65 8.24
N GLU A 22 13.92 -5.74 7.50
CA GLU A 22 13.78 -5.76 6.05
C GLU A 22 12.31 -5.88 5.66
N GLY A 23 11.82 -4.95 4.84
CA GLY A 23 10.49 -5.07 4.22
C GLY A 23 10.49 -6.23 3.23
N PRO A 24 9.53 -7.16 3.31
CA PRO A 24 9.55 -8.36 2.49
C PRO A 24 9.15 -8.07 1.04
N PRO A 25 10.05 -8.21 0.05
CA PRO A 25 9.65 -8.15 -1.34
C PRO A 25 8.92 -9.41 -1.76
N SER A 26 8.14 -9.32 -2.84
CA SER A 26 7.57 -10.48 -3.50
C SER A 26 8.47 -10.93 -4.67
N ALA A 27 8.88 -12.19 -4.67
CA ALA A 27 9.79 -12.75 -5.68
C ALA A 27 9.09 -13.17 -6.98
N ASN A 28 7.81 -12.85 -7.17
CA ASN A 28 7.08 -13.10 -8.40
C ASN A 28 7.29 -12.03 -9.47
N GLY A 29 8.05 -10.96 -9.16
CA GLY A 29 8.45 -9.91 -10.09
C GLY A 29 9.95 -9.66 -10.07
N MET A 30 10.46 -9.15 -11.18
CA MET A 30 11.88 -8.75 -11.30
C MET A 30 12.17 -7.50 -10.45
N PRO A 31 13.33 -7.43 -9.81
CA PRO A 31 13.72 -6.23 -9.09
C PRO A 31 13.96 -5.05 -10.04
N GLY A 32 13.57 -3.85 -9.61
CA GLY A 32 13.75 -2.61 -10.35
C GLY A 32 14.82 -1.69 -9.75
N ILE A 33 15.13 -0.60 -10.45
CA ILE A 33 16.14 0.36 -10.02
C ILE A 33 15.77 1.05 -8.69
N HIS A 34 14.48 1.23 -8.42
CA HIS A 34 13.99 1.80 -7.16
C HIS A 34 14.32 0.89 -5.96
N HIS A 35 14.40 -0.43 -6.16
CA HIS A 35 14.82 -1.36 -5.12
C HIS A 35 16.30 -1.19 -4.80
N VAL A 36 17.13 -0.88 -5.79
CA VAL A 36 18.56 -0.58 -5.57
C VAL A 36 18.71 0.65 -4.70
N MET A 37 17.93 1.71 -4.96
CA MET A 37 17.96 2.93 -4.13
C MET A 37 17.54 2.65 -2.68
N ALA A 38 16.40 1.99 -2.48
CA ALA A 38 15.90 1.67 -1.15
C ALA A 38 16.90 0.82 -0.36
N ARG A 39 17.47 -0.19 -0.99
CA ARG A 39 18.47 -1.08 -0.37
C ARG A 39 19.78 -0.37 -0.07
N THR A 40 20.21 0.54 -0.93
CA THR A 40 21.40 1.36 -0.68
C THR A 40 21.23 2.21 0.56
N ILE A 41 20.07 2.85 0.72
CA ILE A 41 19.74 3.65 1.92
C ILE A 41 19.80 2.77 3.17
N LYS A 42 19.14 1.62 3.16
CA LYS A 42 19.11 0.68 4.28
C LYS A 42 20.52 0.20 4.65
N ASP A 43 21.27 -0.23 3.66
CA ASP A 43 22.61 -0.78 3.84
C ASP A 43 23.59 0.24 4.43
N THR A 44 23.50 1.49 4.01
CA THR A 44 24.36 2.58 4.49
C THR A 44 24.33 2.69 6.03
N PHE A 45 23.14 2.73 6.61
CA PHE A 45 23.02 2.89 8.07
C PHE A 45 23.36 1.61 8.82
N CYS A 46 23.02 0.47 8.27
CA CYS A 46 23.37 -0.81 8.88
C CYS A 46 24.90 -1.02 8.89
N ARG A 47 25.60 -0.66 7.81
CA ARG A 47 27.08 -0.71 7.75
C ARG A 47 27.72 0.30 8.71
N TYR A 48 27.17 1.51 8.76
CA TYR A 48 27.62 2.54 9.69
C TYR A 48 27.54 2.05 11.14
N LYS A 49 26.39 1.51 11.52
CA LYS A 49 26.16 0.98 12.87
C LYS A 49 27.06 -0.21 13.18
N THR A 50 27.32 -1.06 12.22
CA THR A 50 28.30 -2.15 12.36
C THR A 50 29.69 -1.60 12.69
N MET A 51 30.14 -0.58 11.99
CA MET A 51 31.43 0.08 12.27
C MET A 51 31.43 0.81 13.62
N LYS A 52 30.28 1.22 14.13
CA LYS A 52 30.13 1.81 15.46
C LYS A 52 30.11 0.77 16.59
N GLY A 53 30.24 -0.51 16.26
CA GLY A 53 30.34 -1.59 17.24
C GLY A 53 29.02 -2.30 17.56
N PHE A 54 27.96 -2.04 16.82
CA PHE A 54 26.68 -2.70 17.02
C PHE A 54 26.59 -4.03 16.27
N LEU A 55 25.88 -4.98 16.87
CA LEU A 55 25.46 -6.19 16.19
C LEU A 55 24.21 -5.84 15.37
N VAL A 56 24.28 -5.98 14.05
CA VAL A 56 23.18 -5.71 13.15
C VAL A 56 22.78 -6.99 12.41
N LYS A 57 21.78 -7.67 12.91
CA LYS A 57 21.18 -8.82 12.26
C LYS A 57 20.22 -8.33 11.18
N ARG A 58 20.32 -8.87 9.98
CA ARG A 58 19.57 -8.42 8.81
C ARG A 58 18.94 -9.61 8.12
N LYS A 59 17.83 -10.08 8.67
CA LYS A 59 17.13 -11.23 8.13
C LYS A 59 16.35 -10.83 6.88
N ALA A 60 16.59 -11.51 5.76
CA ALA A 60 15.81 -11.35 4.55
C ALA A 60 14.39 -11.89 4.76
N GLY A 61 13.45 -11.43 3.96
CA GLY A 61 12.07 -11.90 4.01
C GLY A 61 11.44 -11.94 2.63
N TRP A 62 10.46 -12.83 2.47
CA TRP A 62 9.67 -12.96 1.25
C TRP A 62 8.18 -12.86 1.57
N ASP A 63 7.51 -11.93 0.89
CA ASP A 63 6.06 -11.80 0.90
C ASP A 63 5.49 -12.71 -0.19
N THR A 64 4.76 -13.75 0.22
CA THR A 64 4.45 -14.88 -0.66
C THR A 64 2.98 -15.09 -0.93
N HIS A 65 2.12 -14.32 -0.31
CA HIS A 65 0.68 -14.43 -0.42
C HIS A 65 0.05 -13.28 -1.21
N GLY A 66 -1.22 -13.42 -1.54
CA GLY A 66 -2.09 -12.35 -1.98
C GLY A 66 -2.26 -12.20 -3.48
N LEU A 67 -2.96 -11.14 -3.85
CA LEU A 67 -3.39 -10.86 -5.21
C LEU A 67 -2.26 -10.82 -6.25
N PRO A 68 -1.09 -10.26 -5.98
CA PRO A 68 -0.02 -10.23 -6.98
C PRO A 68 0.36 -11.61 -7.49
N VAL A 69 0.43 -12.58 -6.59
CA VAL A 69 0.76 -13.97 -6.92
C VAL A 69 -0.43 -14.65 -7.59
N GLU A 70 -1.61 -14.54 -6.98
CA GLU A 70 -2.82 -15.21 -7.47
C GLU A 70 -3.21 -14.79 -8.87
N LEU A 71 -3.23 -13.49 -9.16
CA LEU A 71 -3.57 -12.98 -10.48
C LEU A 71 -2.52 -13.35 -11.54
N GLY A 72 -1.25 -13.42 -11.16
CA GLY A 72 -0.18 -13.89 -12.03
C GLY A 72 -0.36 -15.35 -12.42
N VAL A 73 -0.73 -16.21 -11.47
CA VAL A 73 -0.99 -17.63 -11.69
C VAL A 73 -2.24 -17.85 -12.53
N GLU A 74 -3.33 -17.12 -12.23
CA GLU A 74 -4.58 -17.18 -13.03
C GLU A 74 -4.32 -16.82 -14.48
N LYS A 75 -3.53 -15.79 -14.72
CA LYS A 75 -3.12 -15.39 -16.07
C LYS A 75 -2.29 -16.48 -16.77
N ALA A 76 -1.33 -17.04 -16.07
CA ALA A 76 -0.45 -18.09 -16.62
C ALA A 76 -1.22 -19.38 -16.96
N LEU A 77 -2.23 -19.74 -16.16
CA LEU A 77 -3.06 -20.92 -16.37
C LEU A 77 -4.27 -20.67 -17.28
N GLY A 78 -4.54 -19.40 -17.66
CA GLY A 78 -5.70 -19.04 -18.47
C GLY A 78 -7.04 -19.25 -17.78
N ILE A 79 -7.08 -19.10 -16.46
CA ILE A 79 -8.27 -19.29 -15.62
C ILE A 79 -8.71 -17.99 -14.93
N THR A 80 -9.91 -18.01 -14.39
CA THR A 80 -10.42 -16.96 -13.50
C THR A 80 -10.68 -17.53 -12.11
N LYS A 81 -10.99 -16.68 -11.15
CA LYS A 81 -11.36 -17.10 -9.79
C LYS A 81 -12.48 -18.14 -9.80
N GLU A 82 -13.44 -18.01 -10.71
CA GLU A 82 -14.60 -18.90 -10.79
C GLU A 82 -14.25 -20.34 -11.17
N ASP A 83 -13.10 -20.56 -11.81
CA ASP A 83 -12.63 -21.89 -12.19
C ASP A 83 -11.99 -22.66 -11.03
N ILE A 84 -11.57 -21.94 -9.97
CA ILE A 84 -10.89 -22.53 -8.82
C ILE A 84 -11.90 -23.31 -7.98
N GLY A 85 -11.62 -24.59 -7.75
CA GLY A 85 -12.52 -25.53 -7.09
C GLY A 85 -13.53 -26.18 -8.03
N LYS A 86 -13.49 -25.87 -9.33
CA LYS A 86 -14.35 -26.43 -10.38
C LYS A 86 -13.51 -27.17 -11.44
N THR A 87 -12.79 -26.43 -12.29
CA THR A 87 -11.93 -26.98 -13.34
C THR A 87 -10.53 -27.30 -12.84
N ILE A 88 -10.07 -26.64 -11.80
CA ILE A 88 -8.81 -26.90 -11.10
C ILE A 88 -9.12 -26.96 -9.60
N SER A 89 -8.50 -27.92 -8.88
CA SER A 89 -8.70 -28.02 -7.44
C SER A 89 -8.01 -26.85 -6.70
N VAL A 90 -8.50 -26.52 -5.51
CA VAL A 90 -7.87 -25.50 -4.66
C VAL A 90 -6.42 -25.90 -4.30
N ALA A 91 -6.19 -27.19 -4.03
CA ALA A 91 -4.86 -27.71 -3.74
C ALA A 91 -3.87 -27.53 -4.90
N GLU A 92 -4.30 -27.83 -6.13
CA GLU A 92 -3.48 -27.64 -7.34
C GLU A 92 -3.19 -26.16 -7.60
N TYR A 93 -4.21 -25.30 -7.43
CA TYR A 93 -4.05 -23.85 -7.57
C TYR A 93 -3.07 -23.27 -6.54
N ASN A 94 -3.23 -23.63 -5.28
CA ASN A 94 -2.34 -23.15 -4.22
C ASN A 94 -0.91 -23.70 -4.37
N ALA A 95 -0.74 -24.93 -4.85
CA ALA A 95 0.58 -25.46 -5.19
C ALA A 95 1.24 -24.66 -6.33
N ALA A 96 0.47 -24.27 -7.34
CA ALA A 96 0.96 -23.41 -8.41
C ALA A 96 1.36 -22.01 -7.90
N CYS A 97 0.60 -21.43 -7.00
CA CYS A 97 0.93 -20.14 -6.36
C CYS A 97 2.23 -20.23 -5.55
N ARG A 98 2.38 -21.29 -4.76
CA ARG A 98 3.59 -21.55 -3.95
C ARG A 98 4.84 -21.64 -4.82
N LYS A 99 4.74 -22.27 -5.97
CA LYS A 99 5.84 -22.40 -6.93
C LYS A 99 6.13 -21.07 -7.63
N ASP A 100 5.09 -20.39 -8.10
CA ASP A 100 5.24 -19.16 -8.91
C ASP A 100 5.83 -18.01 -8.11
N VAL A 101 5.49 -17.90 -6.82
CA VAL A 101 5.92 -16.75 -6.00
C VAL A 101 7.43 -16.67 -5.84
N MET A 102 8.15 -17.79 -5.93
CA MET A 102 9.60 -17.85 -5.73
C MET A 102 10.39 -17.87 -7.04
N LYS A 103 9.74 -17.64 -8.19
CA LYS A 103 10.39 -17.82 -9.49
C LYS A 103 11.55 -16.87 -9.81
N PHE A 104 11.57 -15.68 -9.22
CA PHE A 104 12.65 -14.70 -9.42
C PHE A 104 13.60 -14.58 -8.23
N THR A 105 13.60 -15.55 -7.32
CA THR A 105 14.47 -15.56 -6.13
C THR A 105 15.95 -15.45 -6.52
N LYS A 106 16.35 -16.14 -7.59
CA LYS A 106 17.71 -16.09 -8.10
C LYS A 106 18.12 -14.67 -8.52
N GLU A 107 17.27 -13.99 -9.27
CA GLU A 107 17.52 -12.62 -9.75
C GLU A 107 17.63 -11.63 -8.60
N TRP A 108 16.77 -11.78 -7.58
CA TRP A 108 16.85 -10.98 -6.36
C TRP A 108 18.14 -11.23 -5.59
N THR A 109 18.56 -12.49 -5.47
CA THR A 109 19.81 -12.89 -4.83
C THR A 109 21.02 -12.33 -5.59
N ASP A 110 21.03 -12.46 -6.91
CA ASP A 110 22.12 -11.93 -7.76
C ASP A 110 22.24 -10.42 -7.63
N LEU A 111 21.12 -9.69 -7.65
CA LEU A 111 21.12 -8.24 -7.46
C LEU A 111 21.65 -7.86 -6.07
N THR A 112 21.21 -8.57 -5.04
CA THR A 112 21.66 -8.34 -3.66
C THR A 112 23.17 -8.42 -3.55
N HIS A 113 23.78 -9.45 -4.12
CA HIS A 113 25.23 -9.63 -4.11
C HIS A 113 25.95 -8.58 -4.98
N LYS A 114 25.46 -8.32 -6.18
CA LYS A 114 26.08 -7.37 -7.11
C LYS A 114 26.10 -5.94 -6.59
N MET A 115 25.03 -5.51 -5.93
CA MET A 115 24.97 -4.17 -5.35
C MET A 115 25.68 -4.04 -4.00
N GLY A 116 26.07 -5.15 -3.41
CA GLY A 116 26.73 -5.16 -2.10
C GLY A 116 25.78 -4.97 -0.92
N TYR A 117 24.52 -5.31 -1.08
CA TYR A 117 23.55 -5.22 0.01
C TYR A 117 23.74 -6.38 0.98
N TRP A 118 24.04 -6.06 2.24
CA TRP A 118 24.21 -7.06 3.28
C TRP A 118 22.89 -7.44 3.92
N VAL A 119 22.41 -8.62 3.60
CA VAL A 119 21.20 -9.21 4.18
C VAL A 119 21.37 -10.74 4.22
N ASP A 120 20.87 -11.37 5.28
CA ASP A 120 20.95 -12.83 5.44
C ASP A 120 19.89 -13.51 4.55
N LEU A 121 20.34 -14.00 3.40
CA LEU A 121 19.53 -14.72 2.43
C LEU A 121 19.46 -16.23 2.71
N ASP A 122 20.29 -16.75 3.61
CA ASP A 122 20.35 -18.18 3.89
C ASP A 122 19.23 -18.63 4.84
N ASN A 123 18.77 -17.72 5.70
CA ASN A 123 17.71 -17.98 6.68
C ASN A 123 16.58 -16.91 6.58
N PRO A 124 15.96 -16.75 5.41
CA PRO A 124 14.91 -15.75 5.25
C PRO A 124 13.64 -16.18 5.99
N TYR A 125 12.84 -15.22 6.43
CA TYR A 125 11.45 -15.55 6.77
C TYR A 125 10.61 -15.59 5.49
N ILE A 126 9.65 -16.51 5.47
CA ILE A 126 8.76 -16.70 4.33
C ILE A 126 7.34 -16.70 4.85
N THR A 127 6.48 -15.82 4.37
CA THR A 127 5.15 -15.65 4.96
C THR A 127 4.24 -16.86 4.81
N TYR A 128 4.53 -17.79 3.87
CA TYR A 128 3.78 -19.04 3.74
C TYR A 128 4.26 -20.15 4.69
N ASP A 129 5.34 -19.94 5.42
CA ASP A 129 5.84 -20.94 6.40
C ASP A 129 4.80 -21.15 7.50
N ASN A 130 4.55 -22.41 7.88
CA ASN A 130 3.56 -22.74 8.89
C ASN A 130 3.85 -22.11 10.26
N ARG A 131 5.13 -21.95 10.62
CA ARG A 131 5.50 -21.27 11.87
C ARG A 131 5.20 -19.78 11.80
N TYR A 132 5.38 -19.17 10.64
CA TYR A 132 4.99 -17.78 10.40
C TYR A 132 3.47 -17.60 10.54
N ILE A 133 2.70 -18.48 9.89
CA ILE A 133 1.24 -18.49 9.96
C ILE A 133 0.75 -18.69 11.39
N GLU A 134 1.38 -19.57 12.14
CA GLU A 134 1.03 -19.84 13.55
C GLU A 134 1.15 -18.57 14.40
N THR A 135 2.19 -17.78 14.21
CA THR A 135 2.32 -16.48 14.89
C THR A 135 1.22 -15.50 14.47
N LEU A 136 0.84 -15.49 13.18
CA LEU A 136 -0.29 -14.67 12.72
C LEU A 136 -1.58 -15.07 13.41
N TRP A 137 -1.82 -16.36 13.55
CA TRP A 137 -2.99 -16.87 14.29
C TRP A 137 -2.97 -16.47 15.76
N TRP A 138 -1.79 -16.51 16.38
CA TRP A 138 -1.64 -16.06 17.76
C TRP A 138 -1.99 -14.56 17.89
N LEU A 139 -1.48 -13.73 16.99
CA LEU A 139 -1.78 -12.28 16.97
C LEU A 139 -3.28 -12.03 16.78
N LEU A 140 -3.92 -12.74 15.86
CA LEU A 140 -5.35 -12.63 15.63
C LEU A 140 -6.15 -13.06 16.84
N LYS A 141 -5.72 -14.10 17.55
CA LYS A 141 -6.36 -14.52 18.81
C LYS A 141 -6.23 -13.46 19.89
N GLN A 142 -5.08 -12.77 19.97
CA GLN A 142 -4.93 -11.66 20.92
C GLN A 142 -5.93 -10.53 20.60
N LEU A 143 -6.06 -10.18 19.33
CA LEU A 143 -7.04 -9.18 18.90
C LEU A 143 -8.48 -9.63 19.17
N TYR A 144 -8.78 -10.88 18.92
CA TYR A 144 -10.09 -11.48 19.22
C TYR A 144 -10.42 -11.43 20.72
N SER A 145 -9.47 -11.80 21.56
CA SER A 145 -9.62 -11.78 23.01
C SER A 145 -9.81 -10.36 23.57
N LYS A 146 -9.30 -9.36 22.89
CA LYS A 146 -9.49 -7.93 23.23
C LYS A 146 -10.77 -7.35 22.64
N ASN A 147 -11.60 -8.16 22.01
CA ASN A 147 -12.81 -7.75 21.30
C ASN A 147 -12.54 -6.74 20.16
N LEU A 148 -11.38 -6.87 19.51
CA LEU A 148 -10.98 -6.02 18.38
C LEU A 148 -11.21 -6.70 17.03
N LEU A 149 -11.48 -8.01 17.01
CA LEU A 149 -11.77 -8.76 15.79
C LEU A 149 -13.25 -9.16 15.79
N TYR A 150 -13.99 -8.69 14.79
CA TYR A 150 -15.43 -8.89 14.71
C TYR A 150 -15.90 -9.11 13.28
N LYS A 151 -17.06 -9.77 13.14
CA LYS A 151 -17.76 -9.96 11.87
C LYS A 151 -18.80 -8.86 11.70
N GLY A 152 -18.81 -8.21 10.52
CA GLY A 152 -19.76 -7.17 10.19
C GLY A 152 -20.29 -7.31 8.77
N TYR A 153 -21.59 -6.97 8.60
CA TYR A 153 -22.22 -6.84 7.31
C TYR A 153 -22.33 -5.35 6.98
N THR A 154 -21.67 -4.92 5.91
CA THR A 154 -21.67 -3.50 5.52
C THR A 154 -21.38 -3.36 4.01
N ILE A 155 -21.73 -2.19 3.48
CA ILE A 155 -21.31 -1.80 2.14
C ILE A 155 -19.81 -1.46 2.18
N GLN A 156 -19.03 -2.13 1.35
CA GLN A 156 -17.58 -2.00 1.35
C GLN A 156 -17.03 -2.03 -0.06
N PRO A 157 -15.81 -1.48 -0.29
CA PRO A 157 -15.19 -1.56 -1.59
C PRO A 157 -14.87 -3.01 -1.95
N TYR A 158 -15.26 -3.38 -3.15
CA TYR A 158 -15.09 -4.72 -3.70
C TYR A 158 -14.51 -4.62 -5.11
N SER A 159 -13.54 -5.48 -5.41
CA SER A 159 -12.99 -5.58 -6.76
C SER A 159 -13.60 -6.78 -7.50
N PRO A 160 -14.52 -6.58 -8.45
CA PRO A 160 -15.01 -7.69 -9.25
C PRO A 160 -13.93 -8.42 -10.03
N ALA A 161 -12.93 -7.69 -10.52
CA ALA A 161 -11.80 -8.25 -11.26
C ALA A 161 -10.90 -9.15 -10.41
N ALA A 162 -10.66 -8.78 -9.15
CA ALA A 162 -9.89 -9.58 -8.19
C ALA A 162 -10.75 -10.58 -7.42
N GLY A 163 -12.07 -10.39 -7.41
CA GLY A 163 -13.03 -11.25 -6.71
C GLY A 163 -12.94 -11.18 -5.20
N THR A 164 -12.59 -10.03 -4.63
CA THR A 164 -12.45 -9.85 -3.19
C THR A 164 -12.74 -8.41 -2.74
N GLY A 165 -13.10 -8.24 -1.46
CA GLY A 165 -13.15 -6.94 -0.81
C GLY A 165 -11.77 -6.31 -0.65
N LEU A 166 -11.72 -5.01 -0.46
CA LEU A 166 -10.50 -4.23 -0.28
C LEU A 166 -10.56 -3.44 1.03
N SER A 167 -9.39 -3.22 1.64
CA SER A 167 -9.26 -2.35 2.80
C SER A 167 -9.10 -0.88 2.39
N SER A 168 -9.28 0.02 3.36
CA SER A 168 -9.09 1.46 3.13
C SER A 168 -7.66 1.79 2.70
N HIS A 169 -6.65 1.13 3.26
CA HIS A 169 -5.26 1.37 2.88
C HIS A 169 -4.94 0.87 1.47
N GLU A 170 -5.58 -0.19 1.01
CA GLU A 170 -5.46 -0.65 -0.38
C GLU A 170 -6.06 0.35 -1.37
N LEU A 171 -7.18 0.98 -1.03
CA LEU A 171 -7.79 2.03 -1.86
C LEU A 171 -6.94 3.31 -1.91
N ASN A 172 -6.12 3.54 -0.90
CA ASN A 172 -5.29 4.73 -0.79
C ASN A 172 -3.86 4.53 -1.28
N GLN A 173 -3.59 3.41 -1.95
CA GLN A 173 -2.32 3.22 -2.65
C GLN A 173 -2.19 4.24 -3.80
N PRO A 174 -0.96 4.68 -4.13
CA PRO A 174 -0.74 5.65 -5.20
C PRO A 174 -1.35 5.21 -6.53
N GLY A 175 -2.11 6.10 -7.16
CA GLY A 175 -2.73 5.86 -8.46
C GLY A 175 -4.03 5.05 -8.43
N CYS A 176 -4.58 4.74 -7.25
CA CYS A 176 -5.88 4.07 -7.15
C CYS A 176 -7.03 4.99 -7.48
N TYR A 177 -6.99 6.24 -7.04
CA TYR A 177 -7.98 7.23 -7.44
C TYR A 177 -7.55 7.87 -8.75
N ARG A 178 -8.42 7.78 -9.75
CA ARG A 178 -8.17 8.29 -11.10
C ARG A 178 -9.34 9.09 -11.59
N ASP A 179 -9.05 10.12 -12.39
CA ASP A 179 -10.08 10.85 -13.09
C ASP A 179 -10.64 10.00 -14.23
N VAL A 180 -11.93 9.78 -14.20
CA VAL A 180 -12.67 9.04 -15.23
C VAL A 180 -13.75 9.93 -15.81
N LYS A 181 -14.04 9.75 -17.11
CA LYS A 181 -15.08 10.50 -17.82
C LYS A 181 -16.29 9.59 -18.00
N ASP A 182 -17.30 9.77 -17.18
CA ASP A 182 -18.52 8.97 -17.20
C ASP A 182 -19.71 9.75 -17.74
N THR A 183 -20.69 9.03 -18.29
CA THR A 183 -21.97 9.60 -18.65
C THR A 183 -22.84 9.69 -17.40
N THR A 184 -23.34 10.88 -17.14
CA THR A 184 -24.16 11.21 -15.96
C THR A 184 -25.56 11.62 -16.42
N VAL A 185 -26.51 11.53 -15.51
CA VAL A 185 -27.90 11.91 -15.78
C VAL A 185 -28.54 12.62 -14.60
N VAL A 186 -29.32 13.65 -14.91
CA VAL A 186 -30.32 14.20 -13.99
C VAL A 186 -31.63 13.52 -14.30
N GLY A 187 -32.08 12.67 -13.39
CA GLY A 187 -33.35 11.94 -13.53
C GLY A 187 -34.54 12.75 -13.07
N GLN A 188 -35.69 12.49 -13.68
CA GLN A 188 -36.99 13.09 -13.34
C GLN A 188 -37.82 12.09 -12.56
N PHE A 189 -38.00 12.33 -11.26
CA PHE A 189 -38.75 11.45 -10.39
C PHE A 189 -40.15 12.02 -10.19
N LYS A 190 -41.17 11.41 -10.82
CA LYS A 190 -42.52 11.92 -10.84
C LYS A 190 -43.17 11.87 -9.47
N MET A 191 -43.66 13.00 -8.99
CA MET A 191 -44.33 13.11 -7.71
C MET A 191 -45.68 12.44 -7.72
N LYS A 192 -46.02 11.76 -6.61
CA LYS A 192 -47.39 11.19 -6.40
C LYS A 192 -48.29 12.13 -5.62
N ASN A 193 -47.78 12.88 -4.69
CA ASN A 193 -48.53 13.77 -3.81
C ASN A 193 -47.91 15.17 -3.81
N PRO A 194 -47.88 15.84 -4.98
CA PRO A 194 -47.27 17.18 -5.10
C PRO A 194 -48.03 18.24 -4.31
N LYS A 195 -47.32 19.28 -3.91
CA LYS A 195 -47.95 20.47 -3.32
C LYS A 195 -48.80 21.18 -4.38
N PRO A 196 -49.88 21.88 -4.00
CA PRO A 196 -50.81 22.47 -4.98
C PRO A 196 -50.17 23.37 -6.04
N GLU A 197 -49.22 24.20 -5.65
CA GLU A 197 -48.48 25.09 -6.58
C GLU A 197 -47.61 24.39 -7.60
N MET A 198 -47.24 23.13 -7.31
CA MET A 198 -46.44 22.28 -8.22
C MET A 198 -47.27 21.66 -9.33
N THR A 199 -48.60 21.71 -9.25
CA THR A 199 -49.51 21.10 -10.21
C THR A 199 -50.05 22.06 -11.25
N GLU A 200 -49.78 23.35 -11.13
CA GLU A 200 -50.32 24.40 -11.99
C GLU A 200 -49.68 24.42 -13.39
N TRP A 201 -48.55 23.79 -13.60
CA TRP A 201 -47.84 23.77 -14.84
C TRP A 201 -47.17 22.44 -15.10
N GLY A 202 -47.76 21.63 -15.95
CA GLY A 202 -47.21 20.33 -16.35
C GLY A 202 -47.10 19.33 -15.23
N THR A 203 -46.29 18.28 -15.46
CA THR A 203 -46.06 17.20 -14.50
C THR A 203 -44.99 17.60 -13.49
N PRO A 204 -45.22 17.37 -12.17
CA PRO A 204 -44.22 17.71 -11.16
C PRO A 204 -43.21 16.58 -10.95
N TYR A 205 -41.92 16.92 -10.88
CA TYR A 205 -40.79 16.01 -10.69
C TYR A 205 -39.80 16.51 -9.66
N PHE A 206 -39.15 15.58 -8.95
CA PHE A 206 -37.88 15.84 -8.28
C PHE A 206 -36.75 15.60 -9.27
N LEU A 207 -35.73 16.44 -9.26
CA LEU A 207 -34.50 16.27 -10.03
C LEU A 207 -33.39 15.70 -9.15
N ALA A 208 -32.85 14.55 -9.48
CA ALA A 208 -31.70 13.99 -8.80
C ALA A 208 -30.64 13.56 -9.83
N TRP A 209 -29.39 13.89 -9.50
CA TRP A 209 -28.23 13.63 -10.35
C TRP A 209 -27.47 12.40 -9.88
N THR A 210 -26.94 11.64 -10.84
CA THR A 210 -26.04 10.52 -10.55
C THR A 210 -24.92 10.41 -11.59
N THR A 211 -23.75 10.03 -11.12
CA THR A 211 -22.60 9.66 -11.96
C THR A 211 -22.60 8.20 -12.35
N THR A 212 -23.51 7.40 -11.79
CA THR A 212 -23.65 5.96 -12.01
C THR A 212 -25.08 5.60 -12.39
N PRO A 213 -25.51 5.87 -13.63
CA PRO A 213 -26.89 5.57 -14.08
C PRO A 213 -27.32 4.12 -13.85
N TRP A 214 -26.38 3.17 -13.87
CA TRP A 214 -26.66 1.74 -13.65
C TRP A 214 -27.18 1.43 -12.24
N THR A 215 -27.02 2.36 -11.26
CA THR A 215 -27.59 2.19 -9.91
C THR A 215 -29.02 2.69 -9.77
N LEU A 216 -29.52 3.44 -10.75
CA LEU A 216 -30.89 3.98 -10.72
C LEU A 216 -31.99 2.92 -10.59
N PRO A 217 -31.86 1.72 -11.20
CA PRO A 217 -32.85 0.66 -10.98
C PRO A 217 -32.94 0.18 -9.53
N SER A 218 -31.90 0.45 -8.74
CA SER A 218 -31.86 0.11 -7.31
C SER A 218 -32.24 1.27 -6.40
N ASN A 219 -32.74 2.38 -6.96
CA ASN A 219 -33.24 3.53 -6.21
C ASN A 219 -34.43 3.14 -5.35
N THR A 220 -34.41 3.54 -4.08
CA THR A 220 -35.54 3.34 -3.15
C THR A 220 -35.92 4.60 -2.38
N ALA A 221 -35.11 5.67 -2.47
CA ALA A 221 -35.43 6.96 -1.83
C ALA A 221 -34.72 8.11 -2.54
N LEU A 222 -35.15 9.31 -2.22
CA LEU A 222 -34.46 10.56 -2.53
C LEU A 222 -34.12 11.29 -1.23
N CYS A 223 -32.90 11.80 -1.11
CA CYS A 223 -32.42 12.42 0.12
C CYS A 223 -32.22 13.92 -0.09
N VAL A 224 -32.77 14.73 0.83
CA VAL A 224 -32.62 16.17 0.84
C VAL A 224 -31.90 16.62 2.11
N GLY A 225 -31.22 17.76 2.05
CA GLY A 225 -30.56 18.37 3.20
C GLY A 225 -31.56 19.17 4.06
N PRO A 226 -31.57 18.97 5.38
CA PRO A 226 -32.55 19.65 6.25
C PRO A 226 -32.39 21.17 6.26
N LYS A 227 -31.19 21.69 6.01
CA LYS A 227 -30.87 23.12 6.02
C LYS A 227 -30.77 23.74 4.61
N ILE A 228 -30.98 22.95 3.58
CA ILE A 228 -30.88 23.41 2.18
C ILE A 228 -32.24 24.00 1.74
N ASP A 229 -32.19 25.12 1.01
CA ASP A 229 -33.35 25.71 0.37
C ASP A 229 -33.56 25.09 -1.01
N TYR A 230 -34.81 24.69 -1.28
CA TYR A 230 -35.22 24.07 -2.54
C TYR A 230 -36.25 24.99 -3.23
N VAL A 231 -36.27 24.95 -4.56
CA VAL A 231 -37.22 25.72 -5.36
C VAL A 231 -38.02 24.83 -6.28
N ALA A 232 -39.28 25.18 -6.49
CA ALA A 232 -40.11 24.57 -7.51
C ALA A 232 -40.06 25.49 -8.74
N VAL A 233 -39.78 24.93 -9.91
CA VAL A 233 -39.50 25.68 -11.15
C VAL A 233 -40.40 25.16 -12.27
N GLN A 234 -41.24 26.04 -12.82
CA GLN A 234 -42.01 25.74 -14.02
C GLN A 234 -41.11 25.93 -15.26
N THR A 235 -41.12 24.93 -16.14
CA THR A 235 -40.25 24.91 -17.31
C THR A 235 -40.74 23.87 -18.34
N TYR A 236 -39.87 23.55 -19.29
CA TYR A 236 -40.05 22.48 -20.26
C TYR A 236 -38.86 21.53 -20.20
N ASN A 237 -39.13 20.25 -20.51
CA ASN A 237 -38.05 19.32 -20.74
C ASN A 237 -37.38 19.64 -22.09
N GLY A 238 -36.05 19.82 -22.09
CA GLY A 238 -35.26 20.18 -23.27
C GLY A 238 -35.22 19.11 -24.36
N TYR A 239 -35.49 17.85 -24.01
CA TYR A 239 -35.46 16.72 -24.93
C TYR A 239 -36.84 16.44 -25.56
N THR A 240 -37.90 16.52 -24.76
CA THR A 240 -39.26 16.15 -25.17
C THR A 240 -40.15 17.33 -25.45
N GLY A 241 -39.82 18.51 -24.97
CA GLY A 241 -40.67 19.67 -25.08
C GLY A 241 -41.90 19.69 -24.16
N GLU A 242 -42.00 18.72 -23.27
CA GLU A 242 -43.12 18.63 -22.32
C GLU A 242 -43.07 19.68 -21.21
N LYS A 243 -44.20 20.23 -20.84
CA LYS A 243 -44.35 21.12 -19.68
C LYS A 243 -44.11 20.35 -18.40
N MET A 244 -43.31 20.94 -17.48
CA MET A 244 -42.99 20.31 -16.22
C MET A 244 -42.75 21.33 -15.13
N THR A 245 -42.95 20.92 -13.88
CA THR A 245 -42.50 21.66 -12.70
C THR A 245 -41.47 20.78 -12.00
N VAL A 246 -40.26 21.32 -11.78
CA VAL A 246 -39.16 20.56 -11.19
C VAL A 246 -38.70 21.17 -9.88
N VAL A 247 -38.28 20.30 -8.96
CA VAL A 247 -37.71 20.72 -7.65
C VAL A 247 -36.23 20.38 -7.61
N LEU A 248 -35.42 21.35 -7.26
CA LEU A 248 -33.96 21.23 -7.05
C LEU A 248 -33.52 22.27 -5.99
N ALA A 249 -32.27 22.14 -5.53
CA ALA A 249 -31.71 23.10 -4.58
C ALA A 249 -31.56 24.48 -5.19
N LYS A 250 -31.98 25.52 -4.46
CA LYS A 250 -31.92 26.92 -4.92
C LYS A 250 -30.50 27.35 -5.33
N PRO A 251 -29.42 27.04 -4.57
CA PRO A 251 -28.06 27.39 -4.96
C PRO A 251 -27.61 26.81 -6.30
N LEU A 252 -28.25 25.74 -6.77
CA LEU A 252 -27.93 25.04 -8.01
C LEU A 252 -28.85 25.42 -9.18
N LEU A 253 -29.75 26.36 -8.99
CA LEU A 253 -30.72 26.74 -10.00
C LEU A 253 -30.05 27.13 -11.33
N TYR A 254 -29.06 28.04 -11.26
CA TYR A 254 -28.38 28.50 -12.48
C TYR A 254 -27.34 27.53 -13.04
N ALA A 255 -27.06 26.42 -12.36
CA ALA A 255 -26.29 25.31 -12.92
C ALA A 255 -27.10 24.48 -13.92
N HIS A 256 -28.44 24.53 -13.81
CA HIS A 256 -29.37 23.75 -14.64
C HIS A 256 -30.25 24.62 -15.54
N PHE A 257 -30.35 25.89 -15.25
CA PHE A 257 -31.17 26.85 -16.01
C PHE A 257 -30.33 28.06 -16.41
N ASN A 258 -30.46 28.47 -17.67
CA ASN A 258 -29.78 29.64 -18.17
C ASN A 258 -30.46 30.92 -17.61
N GLN A 259 -29.71 31.69 -16.83
CA GLN A 259 -30.24 32.93 -16.23
C GLN A 259 -30.84 33.91 -17.26
N LYS A 260 -30.36 33.90 -18.50
CA LYS A 260 -30.90 34.73 -19.57
C LYS A 260 -32.34 34.32 -19.97
N ALA A 261 -32.76 33.12 -19.62
CA ALA A 261 -34.11 32.66 -19.88
C ALA A 261 -35.07 32.98 -18.71
N GLU A 262 -34.59 33.44 -17.58
CA GLU A 262 -35.41 33.86 -16.46
C GLU A 262 -36.26 35.08 -16.85
N GLY A 263 -37.54 34.98 -16.63
CA GLY A 263 -38.47 36.05 -16.98
C GLY A 263 -38.98 36.04 -18.42
N LEU A 264 -38.52 35.09 -19.27
CA LEU A 264 -39.15 34.90 -20.57
C LEU A 264 -40.54 34.28 -20.38
N PRO A 265 -41.54 34.64 -21.19
CA PRO A 265 -42.84 34.02 -21.10
C PRO A 265 -42.78 32.50 -21.36
N LEU A 266 -43.33 31.69 -20.46
CA LEU A 266 -43.37 30.23 -20.59
C LEU A 266 -44.11 29.78 -21.86
N GLU A 267 -45.16 30.51 -22.25
CA GLU A 267 -46.04 30.10 -23.38
C GLU A 267 -45.42 30.37 -24.76
N ASP A 268 -44.37 31.19 -24.83
CA ASP A 268 -43.71 31.57 -26.09
C ASP A 268 -42.60 30.55 -26.51
N TYR A 269 -42.38 29.53 -25.69
CA TYR A 269 -41.35 28.50 -26.00
C TYR A 269 -41.85 27.54 -27.10
N LYS A 270 -41.00 27.30 -28.09
CA LYS A 270 -41.17 26.26 -29.10
C LYS A 270 -40.05 25.22 -28.98
N PRO A 271 -40.33 23.93 -29.09
CA PRO A 271 -39.32 22.88 -29.10
C PRO A 271 -38.24 23.21 -30.11
N GLY A 272 -36.95 23.14 -29.63
CA GLY A 272 -35.77 23.51 -30.41
C GLY A 272 -35.21 24.90 -30.12
N ASP A 273 -35.94 25.76 -29.42
CA ASP A 273 -35.45 27.07 -28.99
C ASP A 273 -34.20 26.86 -28.05
N LYS A 274 -33.19 27.70 -28.25
CA LYS A 274 -31.92 27.62 -27.48
C LYS A 274 -32.11 27.98 -26.01
N LEU A 275 -33.03 28.89 -25.69
CA LEU A 275 -33.35 29.30 -24.35
C LEU A 275 -34.68 28.71 -23.92
N ILE A 276 -34.62 27.91 -22.85
CA ILE A 276 -35.82 27.28 -22.28
C ILE A 276 -36.28 28.19 -21.12
N PRO A 277 -37.49 28.79 -21.22
CA PRO A 277 -37.95 29.66 -20.16
C PRO A 277 -38.25 28.89 -18.89
N PHE A 278 -38.02 29.56 -17.73
CA PHE A 278 -38.35 28.99 -16.44
C PHE A 278 -38.85 30.07 -15.47
N LYS A 279 -39.66 29.63 -14.52
CA LYS A 279 -40.22 30.50 -13.49
C LYS A 279 -40.23 29.77 -12.14
N VAL A 280 -39.61 30.39 -11.15
CA VAL A 280 -39.66 29.90 -9.77
C VAL A 280 -41.03 30.21 -9.18
N VAL A 281 -41.73 29.20 -8.69
CA VAL A 281 -43.09 29.29 -8.16
C VAL A 281 -43.25 28.92 -6.70
N GLY A 282 -42.19 28.38 -6.09
CA GLY A 282 -42.19 27.97 -4.69
C GLY A 282 -40.82 27.86 -4.12
N GLU A 283 -40.70 28.03 -2.83
CA GLU A 283 -39.44 27.86 -2.08
C GLU A 283 -39.72 27.03 -0.81
N TYR A 284 -38.89 26.07 -0.53
CA TYR A 284 -39.09 25.10 0.54
C TYR A 284 -37.76 24.81 1.23
N LYS A 285 -37.82 24.49 2.52
CA LYS A 285 -36.72 23.83 3.22
C LYS A 285 -36.76 22.32 2.90
N GLY A 286 -35.63 21.64 3.02
CA GLY A 286 -35.59 20.19 2.88
C GLY A 286 -36.59 19.48 3.80
N THR A 287 -36.74 19.99 5.01
CA THR A 287 -37.74 19.49 5.98
C THR A 287 -39.21 19.58 5.49
N ASP A 288 -39.51 20.50 4.60
CA ASP A 288 -40.86 20.65 4.02
C ASP A 288 -41.18 19.60 2.95
N LEU A 289 -40.13 18.95 2.42
CA LEU A 289 -40.24 17.98 1.34
C LEU A 289 -40.26 16.53 1.85
N VAL A 290 -39.88 16.31 3.11
CA VAL A 290 -39.80 14.97 3.71
C VAL A 290 -41.15 14.25 3.68
N GLY A 291 -41.14 12.98 3.32
CA GLY A 291 -42.34 12.16 3.22
C GLY A 291 -43.11 12.29 1.92
N MET A 292 -42.74 13.23 1.03
CA MET A 292 -43.32 13.28 -0.32
C MET A 292 -42.93 12.01 -1.08
N GLU A 293 -43.88 11.47 -1.79
CA GLU A 293 -43.75 10.20 -2.53
C GLU A 293 -43.56 10.45 -4.03
N TYR A 294 -42.91 9.53 -4.68
CA TYR A 294 -42.68 9.57 -6.13
C TYR A 294 -42.84 8.17 -6.76
N GLU A 295 -43.01 8.14 -8.04
CA GLU A 295 -43.10 6.88 -8.80
C GLU A 295 -41.67 6.31 -9.00
N GLN A 296 -41.53 5.01 -8.87
CA GLN A 296 -40.25 4.34 -9.16
C GLN A 296 -39.76 4.72 -10.57
N LEU A 297 -38.53 5.22 -10.68
CA LEU A 297 -38.02 5.73 -11.96
C LEU A 297 -37.81 4.62 -12.98
N ILE A 298 -37.18 3.54 -12.58
CA ILE A 298 -36.92 2.36 -13.41
C ILE A 298 -37.50 1.13 -12.72
N PRO A 299 -38.76 0.79 -13.03
CA PRO A 299 -39.52 -0.21 -12.26
C PRO A 299 -39.27 -1.65 -12.74
N TRP A 300 -37.99 -2.06 -12.78
CA TRP A 300 -37.65 -3.43 -13.15
C TRP A 300 -37.96 -4.43 -12.04
N VAL A 301 -37.69 -4.02 -10.79
CA VAL A 301 -37.78 -4.87 -9.61
C VAL A 301 -38.43 -4.09 -8.47
N LYS A 302 -39.34 -4.74 -7.74
CA LYS A 302 -39.93 -4.18 -6.52
C LYS A 302 -39.00 -4.48 -5.32
N PRO A 303 -38.81 -3.51 -4.39
CA PRO A 303 -38.05 -3.79 -3.18
C PRO A 303 -38.78 -4.77 -2.27
N VAL A 304 -38.03 -5.53 -1.49
CA VAL A 304 -38.55 -6.49 -0.51
C VAL A 304 -37.92 -6.24 0.86
N ASN A 305 -38.66 -6.54 1.93
CA ASN A 305 -38.08 -6.69 3.26
C ASN A 305 -37.71 -8.16 3.48
N VAL A 306 -36.55 -8.38 4.08
CA VAL A 306 -36.07 -9.72 4.43
C VAL A 306 -35.89 -9.80 5.93
N ASP A 307 -36.55 -10.81 6.56
CA ASP A 307 -36.43 -11.02 8.01
C ASP A 307 -35.15 -11.80 8.39
N GLU A 308 -34.94 -11.95 9.70
CA GLU A 308 -33.77 -12.66 10.25
C GLU A 308 -33.71 -14.14 9.85
N ASN A 309 -34.85 -14.72 9.46
CA ASN A 309 -34.98 -16.11 9.01
C ASN A 309 -34.85 -16.27 7.48
N GLY A 310 -34.63 -15.16 6.77
CA GLY A 310 -34.52 -15.16 5.30
C GLY A 310 -35.86 -15.15 4.58
N ASN A 311 -36.98 -14.99 5.27
CA ASN A 311 -38.29 -14.80 4.63
C ASN A 311 -38.39 -13.39 4.07
N TRP A 312 -38.99 -13.23 2.93
CA TRP A 312 -39.15 -11.94 2.28
C TRP A 312 -40.60 -11.62 1.96
N GLU A 313 -40.93 -10.34 1.97
CA GLU A 313 -42.22 -9.84 1.50
C GLU A 313 -42.01 -8.55 0.71
N GLU A 314 -42.92 -8.31 -0.27
CA GLU A 314 -42.89 -7.12 -1.09
C GLU A 314 -43.10 -5.86 -0.23
N ALA A 315 -42.30 -4.82 -0.45
CA ALA A 315 -42.24 -3.63 0.40
C ALA A 315 -42.21 -2.31 -0.41
N ALA A 316 -42.73 -2.28 -1.63
CA ALA A 316 -42.75 -1.08 -2.47
C ALA A 316 -43.48 0.11 -1.80
N ASN A 317 -44.47 -0.19 -0.94
CA ASN A 317 -45.22 0.83 -0.20
C ASN A 317 -44.41 1.54 0.87
N GLN A 318 -43.25 1.01 1.28
CA GLN A 318 -42.31 1.61 2.23
C GLN A 318 -41.19 2.39 1.58
N ALA A 319 -41.04 2.29 0.27
CA ALA A 319 -40.00 2.91 -0.53
C ALA A 319 -40.50 4.14 -1.30
N PHE A 320 -39.63 4.74 -2.09
CA PHE A 320 -39.92 5.80 -3.05
C PHE A 320 -40.51 7.08 -2.43
N ARG A 321 -39.86 7.54 -1.39
CA ARG A 321 -40.19 8.78 -0.69
C ARG A 321 -38.94 9.60 -0.37
N VAL A 322 -39.13 10.88 -0.08
CA VAL A 322 -38.08 11.83 0.28
C VAL A 322 -37.70 11.64 1.74
N ILE A 323 -36.42 11.56 2.02
CA ILE A 323 -35.83 11.44 3.36
C ILE A 323 -34.80 12.53 3.61
N LEU A 324 -34.37 12.69 4.86
CA LEU A 324 -33.34 13.66 5.24
C LEU A 324 -31.97 13.03 5.41
N GLY A 325 -30.92 13.77 5.03
CA GLY A 325 -29.55 13.39 5.28
C GLY A 325 -28.64 14.62 5.37
N ASP A 326 -27.80 14.68 6.40
CA ASP A 326 -26.90 15.82 6.64
C ASP A 326 -25.72 15.89 5.66
N TYR A 327 -25.44 14.82 4.92
CA TYR A 327 -24.32 14.74 3.97
C TYR A 327 -24.63 15.36 2.59
N VAL A 328 -25.87 15.74 2.35
CA VAL A 328 -26.26 16.35 1.08
C VAL A 328 -25.59 17.72 0.93
N THR A 329 -24.95 17.95 -0.22
CA THR A 329 -24.24 19.20 -0.54
C THR A 329 -24.89 19.93 -1.70
N THR A 330 -24.51 21.19 -1.88
CA THR A 330 -24.91 22.03 -3.02
C THR A 330 -23.72 22.43 -3.89
N GLU A 331 -22.63 21.69 -3.81
CA GLU A 331 -21.43 21.95 -4.61
C GLU A 331 -21.61 21.55 -6.07
N ASP A 332 -22.27 20.42 -6.29
CA ASP A 332 -22.65 19.96 -7.63
C ASP A 332 -23.94 19.14 -7.58
N GLY A 333 -24.41 18.68 -8.74
CA GLY A 333 -25.65 17.93 -8.84
C GLY A 333 -26.90 18.84 -8.75
N THR A 334 -27.93 18.36 -8.02
CA THR A 334 -29.21 19.06 -7.86
C THR A 334 -29.58 19.38 -6.42
N GLY A 335 -28.77 18.97 -5.45
CA GLY A 335 -29.08 19.05 -4.03
C GLY A 335 -30.09 18.02 -3.54
N ILE A 336 -30.51 17.09 -4.40
CA ILE A 336 -31.32 15.91 -4.09
C ILE A 336 -30.51 14.70 -4.49
N VAL A 337 -30.23 13.82 -3.53
CA VAL A 337 -29.39 12.65 -3.74
C VAL A 337 -30.25 11.42 -4.01
N HIS A 338 -29.95 10.74 -5.10
CA HIS A 338 -30.49 9.43 -5.40
C HIS A 338 -29.94 8.39 -4.42
N ILE A 339 -30.80 7.64 -3.76
CA ILE A 339 -30.44 6.65 -2.74
C ILE A 339 -30.59 5.23 -3.31
N ALA A 340 -29.46 4.51 -3.38
CA ALA A 340 -29.38 3.09 -3.70
C ALA A 340 -28.66 2.37 -2.54
N PRO A 341 -29.40 1.89 -1.52
CA PRO A 341 -28.80 1.38 -0.29
C PRO A 341 -27.91 0.14 -0.46
N THR A 342 -28.03 -0.57 -1.56
CA THR A 342 -27.20 -1.74 -1.86
C THR A 342 -25.83 -1.38 -2.43
N PHE A 343 -25.60 -0.11 -2.85
CA PHE A 343 -24.39 0.31 -3.54
C PHE A 343 -23.70 1.54 -2.93
N GLY A 344 -24.24 2.10 -1.86
CA GLY A 344 -23.66 3.24 -1.16
C GLY A 344 -23.75 3.08 0.35
N ALA A 345 -22.64 3.30 1.06
CA ALA A 345 -22.58 3.18 2.52
C ALA A 345 -23.43 4.28 3.21
N ASP A 346 -23.30 5.52 2.76
CA ASP A 346 -24.11 6.64 3.26
C ASP A 346 -25.58 6.43 2.93
N ASP A 347 -25.86 5.93 1.72
CA ASP A 347 -27.21 5.60 1.29
C ASP A 347 -27.85 4.53 2.19
N ALA A 348 -27.12 3.48 2.51
CA ALA A 348 -27.58 2.42 3.41
C ALA A 348 -27.87 2.95 4.82
N PHE A 349 -27.02 3.84 5.31
CA PHE A 349 -27.17 4.45 6.62
C PHE A 349 -28.46 5.30 6.72
N VAL A 350 -28.64 6.24 5.79
CA VAL A 350 -29.81 7.14 5.83
C VAL A 350 -31.12 6.39 5.50
N ALA A 351 -31.07 5.40 4.63
CA ALA A 351 -32.22 4.56 4.32
C ALA A 351 -32.66 3.75 5.53
N ARG A 352 -31.74 3.14 6.26
CA ARG A 352 -32.06 2.37 7.47
C ARG A 352 -32.67 3.27 8.55
N ALA A 353 -32.10 4.46 8.77
CA ALA A 353 -32.62 5.42 9.75
C ALA A 353 -34.03 5.88 9.41
N ALA A 354 -34.41 5.94 8.15
CA ALA A 354 -35.71 6.36 7.68
C ALA A 354 -36.69 5.20 7.42
N GLY A 355 -36.29 3.96 7.67
CA GLY A 355 -37.11 2.77 7.42
C GLY A 355 -37.34 2.47 5.95
N ILE A 356 -36.43 2.83 5.08
CA ILE A 356 -36.51 2.56 3.65
C ILE A 356 -35.90 1.19 3.36
N PRO A 357 -36.62 0.28 2.65
CA PRO A 357 -36.05 -1.01 2.25
C PRO A 357 -34.99 -0.84 1.19
N SER A 358 -34.00 -1.73 1.22
CA SER A 358 -33.03 -1.87 0.12
C SER A 358 -33.69 -2.68 -1.02
N LEU A 359 -33.25 -2.45 -2.24
CA LEU A 359 -33.73 -3.21 -3.38
C LEU A 359 -32.86 -4.45 -3.57
N PHE A 360 -33.27 -5.55 -2.94
CA PHE A 360 -32.67 -6.86 -3.09
C PHE A 360 -33.35 -7.72 -4.12
N MET A 361 -32.59 -8.58 -4.76
CA MET A 361 -33.04 -9.73 -5.49
C MET A 361 -32.85 -10.97 -4.63
N ILE A 362 -33.70 -11.97 -4.80
CA ILE A 362 -33.61 -13.24 -4.08
C ILE A 362 -33.08 -14.29 -5.05
N ASN A 363 -31.96 -14.90 -4.72
CA ASN A 363 -31.38 -15.96 -5.54
C ASN A 363 -32.07 -17.31 -5.29
N LYS A 364 -31.71 -18.36 -6.04
CA LYS A 364 -32.29 -19.69 -5.92
C LYS A 364 -32.06 -20.35 -4.57
N LYS A 365 -31.11 -19.88 -3.80
CA LYS A 365 -30.86 -20.34 -2.41
C LYS A 365 -31.68 -19.59 -1.37
N GLY A 366 -32.51 -18.64 -1.81
CA GLY A 366 -33.29 -17.80 -0.91
C GLY A 366 -32.51 -16.67 -0.26
N GLU A 367 -31.33 -16.38 -0.73
CA GLU A 367 -30.45 -15.33 -0.16
C GLU A 367 -30.71 -13.99 -0.84
N PRO A 368 -30.81 -12.88 -0.07
CA PRO A 368 -30.91 -11.54 -0.64
C PRO A 368 -29.57 -11.12 -1.25
N ARG A 369 -29.62 -10.56 -2.45
CA ARG A 369 -28.46 -10.08 -3.18
C ARG A 369 -28.77 -8.73 -3.82
N PRO A 370 -27.79 -7.84 -4.02
CA PRO A 370 -27.98 -6.68 -4.87
C PRO A 370 -28.37 -7.10 -6.30
N MET A 371 -28.85 -6.17 -7.08
CA MET A 371 -29.22 -6.43 -8.48
C MET A 371 -28.03 -6.86 -9.35
N VAL A 372 -26.82 -6.47 -8.96
CA VAL A 372 -25.55 -6.80 -9.61
C VAL A 372 -24.86 -7.91 -8.82
N ASP A 373 -24.31 -8.91 -9.51
CA ASP A 373 -23.56 -9.99 -8.88
C ASP A 373 -22.09 -9.58 -8.58
N LEU A 374 -21.34 -10.48 -7.95
CA LEU A 374 -19.94 -10.24 -7.56
C LEU A 374 -18.98 -10.11 -8.75
N THR A 375 -19.40 -10.47 -9.96
CA THR A 375 -18.60 -10.28 -11.17
C THR A 375 -18.84 -8.92 -11.83
N GLY A 376 -19.86 -8.19 -11.39
CA GLY A 376 -20.19 -6.86 -11.91
C GLY A 376 -21.22 -6.85 -13.04
N LYS A 377 -22.04 -7.88 -13.13
CA LYS A 377 -23.15 -7.93 -14.11
C LYS A 377 -24.50 -8.05 -13.40
N PHE A 378 -25.55 -7.61 -14.06
CA PHE A 378 -26.91 -7.85 -13.60
C PHE A 378 -27.21 -9.35 -13.59
N PHE A 379 -27.88 -9.81 -12.52
CA PHE A 379 -28.27 -11.21 -12.41
C PHE A 379 -29.09 -11.67 -13.59
N LEU A 380 -28.87 -12.93 -14.02
CA LEU A 380 -29.70 -13.59 -14.98
C LEU A 380 -31.04 -14.02 -14.32
N LEU A 381 -32.12 -13.97 -15.02
CA LEU A 381 -33.44 -14.38 -14.49
C LEU A 381 -33.44 -15.82 -13.97
N ASP A 382 -32.71 -16.71 -14.61
CA ASP A 382 -32.61 -18.11 -14.19
C ASP A 382 -31.75 -18.35 -12.94
N GLU A 383 -31.01 -17.32 -12.48
CA GLU A 383 -30.26 -17.34 -11.23
C GLU A 383 -31.12 -16.93 -10.01
N LEU A 384 -32.34 -16.45 -10.25
CA LEU A 384 -33.24 -15.91 -9.22
C LEU A 384 -34.32 -16.91 -8.81
N ASP A 385 -34.85 -16.74 -7.60
CA ASP A 385 -35.99 -17.52 -7.09
C ASP A 385 -37.22 -17.30 -7.95
N GLU A 386 -37.91 -18.39 -8.33
CA GLU A 386 -39.06 -18.35 -9.23
C GLU A 386 -40.21 -17.53 -8.68
N LYS A 387 -40.51 -17.67 -7.38
CA LYS A 387 -41.58 -16.92 -6.72
C LYS A 387 -41.27 -15.42 -6.72
N PHE A 388 -39.98 -15.07 -6.41
CA PHE A 388 -39.53 -13.69 -6.42
C PHE A 388 -39.66 -13.07 -7.83
N VAL A 389 -39.26 -13.76 -8.87
CA VAL A 389 -39.37 -13.29 -10.26
C VAL A 389 -40.84 -13.04 -10.60
N LYS A 390 -41.73 -13.99 -10.27
CA LYS A 390 -43.15 -13.86 -10.55
C LYS A 390 -43.83 -12.68 -9.85
N GLU A 391 -43.45 -12.42 -8.58
CA GLU A 391 -44.13 -11.41 -7.77
C GLU A 391 -43.47 -10.02 -7.84
N CYS A 392 -42.17 -9.96 -8.07
CA CYS A 392 -41.41 -8.71 -7.89
C CYS A 392 -40.65 -8.23 -9.13
N VAL A 393 -40.43 -9.04 -10.15
CA VAL A 393 -39.66 -8.67 -11.34
C VAL A 393 -40.56 -8.43 -12.54
N ASP A 394 -40.44 -7.27 -13.18
CA ASP A 394 -41.02 -7.02 -14.52
C ASP A 394 -40.10 -7.66 -15.55
N VAL A 395 -40.39 -8.90 -15.92
CA VAL A 395 -39.57 -9.70 -16.83
C VAL A 395 -39.47 -9.06 -18.21
N GLU A 396 -40.51 -8.42 -18.72
CA GLU A 396 -40.49 -7.75 -20.02
C GLU A 396 -39.46 -6.63 -20.09
N GLN A 397 -39.34 -5.81 -19.03
CA GLN A 397 -38.38 -4.74 -18.95
C GLN A 397 -36.95 -5.22 -18.59
N TYR A 398 -36.84 -6.14 -17.63
CA TYR A 398 -35.57 -6.58 -17.12
C TYR A 398 -34.81 -7.52 -18.07
N GLN A 399 -35.49 -8.28 -18.89
CA GLN A 399 -34.86 -9.30 -19.75
C GLN A 399 -33.77 -8.77 -20.69
N GLU A 400 -33.88 -7.53 -21.15
CA GLU A 400 -32.86 -6.95 -22.02
C GLU A 400 -31.59 -6.51 -21.26
N TYR A 401 -31.64 -6.43 -19.92
CA TYR A 401 -30.51 -6.01 -19.07
C TYR A 401 -29.85 -7.17 -18.33
N GLN A 402 -30.52 -8.29 -18.21
CA GLN A 402 -29.96 -9.46 -17.55
C GLN A 402 -28.61 -9.86 -18.15
N GLY A 403 -27.61 -10.11 -17.29
CA GLY A 403 -26.29 -10.53 -17.72
C GLY A 403 -25.42 -9.42 -18.31
N ARG A 404 -25.89 -8.18 -18.38
CA ARG A 404 -25.08 -7.04 -18.86
C ARG A 404 -24.15 -6.51 -17.76
N TRP A 405 -22.94 -6.18 -18.17
CA TRP A 405 -21.91 -5.65 -17.30
C TRP A 405 -22.15 -4.18 -17.00
N VAL A 406 -22.06 -3.80 -15.72
CA VAL A 406 -22.28 -2.40 -15.29
C VAL A 406 -21.13 -1.47 -15.68
N LYS A 407 -19.95 -2.02 -15.91
CA LYS A 407 -18.79 -1.30 -16.44
C LYS A 407 -18.09 -2.15 -17.49
N ASN A 408 -17.63 -1.52 -18.56
CA ASN A 408 -16.90 -2.24 -19.61
C ASN A 408 -15.63 -2.93 -19.08
N ALA A 409 -15.01 -2.36 -18.04
CA ALA A 409 -13.84 -2.95 -17.39
C ALA A 409 -14.09 -4.37 -16.85
N TYR A 410 -15.31 -4.70 -16.51
CA TYR A 410 -15.68 -6.03 -15.98
C TYR A 410 -16.03 -7.03 -17.08
N ASP A 411 -16.29 -6.55 -18.29
CA ASP A 411 -16.70 -7.38 -19.42
C ASP A 411 -15.48 -8.10 -20.01
N PRO A 412 -15.49 -9.45 -20.04
CA PRO A 412 -14.37 -10.23 -20.59
C PRO A 412 -14.03 -9.93 -22.05
N GLN A 413 -14.98 -9.42 -22.87
CA GLN A 413 -14.71 -9.09 -24.26
C GLN A 413 -13.61 -8.04 -24.45
N PHE A 414 -13.37 -7.19 -23.45
CA PHE A 414 -12.32 -6.18 -23.46
C PHE A 414 -10.99 -6.65 -22.89
N THR A 415 -10.89 -7.92 -22.51
CA THR A 415 -9.63 -8.53 -22.08
C THR A 415 -9.14 -9.47 -23.18
N VAL A 416 -8.09 -9.07 -23.90
CA VAL A 416 -7.51 -9.82 -25.00
C VAL A 416 -6.15 -10.38 -24.57
N ASN A 417 -5.98 -11.71 -24.69
CA ASN A 417 -4.75 -12.41 -24.27
C ASN A 417 -4.31 -12.08 -22.83
N GLY A 418 -5.28 -11.99 -21.91
CA GLY A 418 -5.04 -11.68 -20.51
C GLY A 418 -4.69 -10.21 -20.22
N LYS A 419 -4.78 -9.33 -21.22
CA LYS A 419 -4.59 -7.88 -21.05
C LYS A 419 -5.90 -7.14 -21.24
N TYR A 420 -6.21 -6.24 -20.30
CA TYR A 420 -7.34 -5.33 -20.42
C TYR A 420 -7.02 -4.23 -21.46
N ASP A 421 -7.84 -4.19 -22.52
CA ASP A 421 -7.77 -3.17 -23.57
C ASP A 421 -8.61 -1.94 -23.16
N GLU A 422 -8.01 -1.09 -22.34
CA GLU A 422 -8.65 0.11 -21.82
C GLU A 422 -9.11 1.07 -22.90
N LYS A 423 -8.35 1.17 -23.99
CA LYS A 423 -8.65 2.08 -25.10
C LYS A 423 -9.93 1.65 -25.83
N THR A 424 -10.06 0.37 -26.16
CA THR A 424 -11.25 -0.16 -26.81
C THR A 424 -12.46 -0.11 -25.87
N ALA A 425 -12.28 -0.45 -24.59
CA ALA A 425 -13.33 -0.35 -23.59
C ALA A 425 -13.85 1.08 -23.40
N ALA A 426 -12.94 2.06 -23.37
CA ALA A 426 -13.31 3.48 -23.21
C ALA A 426 -14.06 4.05 -24.44
N SER A 427 -13.80 3.52 -25.62
CA SER A 427 -14.47 3.95 -26.85
C SER A 427 -15.79 3.21 -27.13
N ALA A 428 -16.03 2.11 -26.46
CA ALA A 428 -17.27 1.32 -26.61
C ALA A 428 -18.43 1.96 -25.85
N GLU A 429 -19.66 1.70 -26.33
CA GLU A 429 -20.87 2.12 -25.64
C GLU A 429 -20.95 1.47 -24.26
N THR A 430 -21.20 2.27 -23.23
CA THR A 430 -21.37 1.77 -21.87
C THR A 430 -22.83 1.50 -21.56
N LEU A 431 -23.08 0.66 -20.55
CA LEU A 431 -24.42 0.44 -20.04
C LEU A 431 -25.06 1.74 -19.54
N ASP A 432 -24.27 2.64 -18.96
CA ASP A 432 -24.72 3.94 -18.50
C ASP A 432 -25.31 4.78 -19.65
N ILE A 433 -24.62 4.81 -20.80
CA ILE A 433 -25.12 5.49 -21.98
C ILE A 433 -26.43 4.87 -22.44
N TYR A 434 -26.50 3.54 -22.48
CA TYR A 434 -27.72 2.82 -22.89
C TYR A 434 -28.92 3.15 -22.00
N ILE A 435 -28.72 3.11 -20.67
CA ILE A 435 -29.76 3.47 -19.69
C ILE A 435 -30.19 4.93 -19.88
N CYS A 436 -29.25 5.86 -20.03
CA CYS A 436 -29.53 7.26 -20.24
C CYS A 436 -30.35 7.50 -21.51
N MET A 437 -30.03 6.82 -22.60
CA MET A 437 -30.79 6.94 -23.85
C MET A 437 -32.23 6.40 -23.73
N LYS A 438 -32.40 5.30 -23.00
CA LYS A 438 -33.73 4.76 -22.68
C LYS A 438 -34.55 5.71 -21.81
N MET A 439 -33.90 6.33 -20.81
CA MET A 439 -34.52 7.37 -19.97
C MET A 439 -34.96 8.57 -20.81
N LYS A 440 -34.11 9.02 -21.71
CA LYS A 440 -34.43 10.13 -22.64
C LYS A 440 -35.65 9.79 -23.48
N ALA A 441 -35.69 8.60 -24.06
CA ALA A 441 -36.80 8.12 -24.90
C ALA A 441 -38.11 7.97 -24.12
N SER A 442 -38.06 7.69 -22.83
CA SER A 442 -39.24 7.48 -21.96
C SER A 442 -39.59 8.72 -21.10
N ASN A 443 -39.02 9.89 -21.39
CA ASN A 443 -39.22 11.13 -20.64
C ASN A 443 -38.90 11.01 -19.15
N LYS A 444 -37.76 10.41 -18.85
CA LYS A 444 -37.25 10.24 -17.47
C LYS A 444 -35.93 10.96 -17.23
N ALA A 445 -35.33 11.55 -18.28
CA ALA A 445 -34.09 12.28 -18.23
C ALA A 445 -34.31 13.78 -18.44
N PHE A 446 -33.82 14.58 -17.51
CA PHE A 446 -33.82 16.04 -17.63
C PHE A 446 -32.54 16.54 -18.35
N LYS A 447 -31.37 15.96 -18.02
CA LYS A 447 -30.09 16.33 -18.58
C LYS A 447 -29.14 15.14 -18.58
N ILE A 448 -28.51 14.90 -19.72
CA ILE A 448 -27.48 13.85 -19.88
C ILE A 448 -26.21 14.53 -20.33
N GLU A 449 -25.12 14.33 -19.62
CA GLU A 449 -23.83 14.93 -19.96
C GLU A 449 -22.67 14.02 -19.53
N LYS A 450 -21.51 14.26 -20.11
CA LYS A 450 -20.28 13.62 -19.67
C LYS A 450 -19.64 14.45 -18.58
N HIS A 451 -19.16 13.77 -17.53
CA HIS A 451 -18.58 14.41 -16.36
C HIS A 451 -17.27 13.69 -15.97
N VAL A 452 -16.24 14.47 -15.70
CA VAL A 452 -14.97 13.95 -15.20
C VAL A 452 -15.02 13.98 -13.68
N HIS A 453 -14.83 12.81 -13.06
CA HIS A 453 -14.79 12.72 -11.61
C HIS A 453 -13.72 11.70 -11.19
N ASN A 454 -13.29 11.83 -9.95
CA ASN A 454 -12.29 10.95 -9.35
C ASN A 454 -12.95 9.64 -8.89
N TYR A 455 -12.43 8.49 -9.29
CA TYR A 455 -13.03 7.20 -8.99
C TYR A 455 -11.96 6.18 -8.53
N PRO A 456 -12.24 5.37 -7.48
CA PRO A 456 -11.30 4.39 -6.97
C PRO A 456 -11.16 3.17 -7.87
N HIS A 457 -9.91 2.72 -8.03
CA HIS A 457 -9.55 1.51 -8.78
C HIS A 457 -8.79 0.54 -7.87
N CYS A 458 -8.87 -0.74 -8.19
CA CYS A 458 -8.11 -1.75 -7.46
C CYS A 458 -6.61 -1.55 -7.71
N TRP A 459 -5.84 -1.50 -6.62
CA TRP A 459 -4.40 -1.26 -6.66
C TRP A 459 -3.62 -2.30 -7.48
N ARG A 460 -4.21 -3.48 -7.71
CA ARG A 460 -3.53 -4.57 -8.42
C ARG A 460 -4.08 -4.84 -9.83
N THR A 461 -5.39 -4.74 -10.02
CA THR A 461 -6.02 -5.00 -11.33
C THR A 461 -6.13 -3.77 -12.21
N ASP A 462 -5.98 -2.58 -11.64
CA ASP A 462 -6.19 -1.29 -12.31
C ASP A 462 -7.62 -1.08 -12.82
N LYS A 463 -8.56 -1.90 -12.38
CA LYS A 463 -9.97 -1.82 -12.76
C LYS A 463 -10.81 -1.16 -11.67
N PRO A 464 -11.93 -0.52 -12.05
CA PRO A 464 -12.78 0.17 -11.08
C PRO A 464 -13.29 -0.73 -9.96
N VAL A 465 -13.46 -0.13 -8.79
CA VAL A 465 -14.04 -0.76 -7.61
C VAL A 465 -15.55 -0.63 -7.64
N LEU A 466 -16.23 -1.61 -7.08
CA LEU A 466 -17.68 -1.62 -6.88
C LEU A 466 -17.95 -1.61 -5.37
N TYR A 467 -18.82 -0.70 -4.89
CA TYR A 467 -19.25 -0.74 -3.49
C TYR A 467 -20.37 -1.78 -3.38
N TYR A 468 -20.20 -2.73 -2.45
CA TYR A 468 -21.02 -3.93 -2.41
C TYR A 468 -21.27 -4.38 -0.96
N PRO A 469 -22.48 -4.86 -0.61
CA PRO A 469 -22.77 -5.39 0.72
C PRO A 469 -22.15 -6.78 0.89
N LEU A 470 -21.29 -6.90 1.87
CA LEU A 470 -20.59 -8.15 2.18
C LEU A 470 -20.51 -8.39 3.68
N ASP A 471 -20.54 -9.66 4.06
CA ASP A 471 -20.08 -10.13 5.36
C ASP A 471 -18.56 -10.19 5.32
N SER A 472 -17.91 -9.54 6.26
CA SER A 472 -16.46 -9.53 6.37
C SER A 472 -16.02 -9.49 7.82
N TRP A 473 -14.78 -9.93 8.06
CA TRP A 473 -14.14 -9.77 9.35
C TRP A 473 -13.33 -8.48 9.38
N PHE A 474 -13.48 -7.73 10.46
CA PHE A 474 -12.82 -6.44 10.66
C PHE A 474 -11.97 -6.46 11.92
N ILE A 475 -10.86 -5.74 11.88
CA ILE A 475 -10.14 -5.34 13.08
C ILE A 475 -10.62 -3.95 13.46
N ARG A 476 -11.05 -3.78 14.72
CA ARG A 476 -11.52 -2.49 15.25
C ARG A 476 -10.32 -1.57 15.52
N SER A 477 -9.57 -1.25 14.49
CA SER A 477 -8.40 -0.39 14.56
C SER A 477 -8.72 1.02 15.06
N THR A 478 -9.96 1.49 14.85
CA THR A 478 -10.43 2.77 15.39
C THR A 478 -10.41 2.84 16.92
N ALA A 479 -10.51 1.70 17.61
CA ALA A 479 -10.39 1.64 19.07
C ALA A 479 -8.98 2.00 19.57
N ALA A 480 -7.95 1.80 18.73
CA ALA A 480 -6.57 2.12 19.04
C ALA A 480 -6.07 3.40 18.35
N LYS A 481 -6.93 4.10 17.65
CA LYS A 481 -6.59 5.30 16.86
C LYS A 481 -5.84 6.36 17.66
N GLU A 482 -6.37 6.75 18.82
CA GLU A 482 -5.75 7.77 19.67
C GLU A 482 -4.37 7.31 20.15
N ARG A 483 -4.23 6.04 20.50
CA ARG A 483 -2.94 5.47 20.92
C ARG A 483 -1.95 5.40 19.77
N MET A 484 -2.40 5.07 18.56
CA MET A 484 -1.56 5.10 17.36
C MET A 484 -1.04 6.51 17.08
N ILE A 485 -1.90 7.53 17.22
CA ILE A 485 -1.52 8.94 17.04
C ILE A 485 -0.48 9.36 18.08
N GLU A 486 -0.70 9.00 19.33
CA GLU A 486 0.23 9.32 20.43
C GLU A 486 1.60 8.68 20.22
N LEU A 487 1.63 7.39 19.92
CA LEU A 487 2.87 6.65 19.66
C LEU A 487 3.59 7.13 18.40
N ASN A 488 2.87 7.52 17.36
CA ASN A 488 3.48 8.07 16.14
C ASN A 488 4.33 9.32 16.43
N LYS A 489 3.95 10.13 17.42
CA LYS A 489 4.72 11.32 17.80
C LYS A 489 6.09 10.99 18.38
N THR A 490 6.32 9.77 18.82
CA THR A 490 7.60 9.30 19.36
C THR A 490 8.54 8.77 18.28
N ILE A 491 8.05 8.58 17.05
CA ILE A 491 8.82 8.05 15.94
C ILE A 491 9.59 9.19 15.25
N ASN A 492 10.88 8.98 15.01
CA ASN A 492 11.69 9.89 14.21
C ASN A 492 11.46 9.63 12.72
N TRP A 493 10.61 10.43 12.12
CA TRP A 493 10.34 10.37 10.68
C TRP A 493 11.32 11.25 9.89
N LYS A 494 11.85 10.68 8.81
CA LYS A 494 12.62 11.42 7.79
C LYS A 494 11.91 11.29 6.43
N PRO A 495 11.30 12.36 5.91
CA PRO A 495 11.20 13.69 6.50
C PRO A 495 10.15 13.74 7.61
N GLU A 496 10.32 14.64 8.55
CA GLU A 496 9.35 14.83 9.64
C GLU A 496 7.94 15.11 9.14
N SER A 497 7.82 15.81 8.02
CA SER A 497 6.54 16.14 7.37
C SER A 497 5.72 14.91 6.93
N THR A 498 6.34 13.79 6.68
CA THR A 498 5.62 12.54 6.39
C THR A 498 4.92 12.03 7.63
N GLY A 499 5.58 12.07 8.78
CA GLY A 499 5.01 11.62 10.06
C GLY A 499 3.87 12.49 10.56
N THR A 500 4.00 13.81 10.46
CA THR A 500 2.97 14.77 10.89
C THR A 500 1.88 14.98 9.84
N GLY A 501 2.22 14.86 8.56
CA GLY A 501 1.32 15.06 7.44
C GLY A 501 0.67 13.77 6.96
N ARG A 502 1.26 13.16 5.94
CA ARG A 502 0.66 12.01 5.24
C ARG A 502 0.29 10.84 6.15
N PHE A 503 1.18 10.43 7.03
CA PHE A 503 0.93 9.33 7.97
C PHE A 503 0.04 9.76 9.14
N GLY A 504 0.33 10.92 9.75
CA GLY A 504 -0.45 11.46 10.86
C GLY A 504 -1.92 11.69 10.49
N LYS A 505 -2.18 12.28 9.33
CA LYS A 505 -3.54 12.49 8.82
C LYS A 505 -4.26 11.19 8.50
N TRP A 506 -3.55 10.20 8.02
CA TRP A 506 -4.10 8.87 7.81
C TRP A 506 -4.62 8.28 9.12
N LEU A 507 -3.83 8.39 10.21
CA LEU A 507 -4.24 7.91 11.53
C LEU A 507 -5.45 8.68 12.08
N GLU A 508 -5.51 10.00 11.86
CA GLU A 508 -6.63 10.85 12.31
C GLU A 508 -7.95 10.44 11.64
N ASN A 509 -7.90 9.98 10.41
CA ASN A 509 -9.07 9.58 9.60
C ASN A 509 -9.23 8.06 9.49
N LEU A 510 -8.66 7.32 10.42
CA LEU A 510 -8.62 5.87 10.40
C LEU A 510 -10.01 5.25 10.44
N ASN A 511 -10.24 4.26 9.59
CA ASN A 511 -11.40 3.38 9.62
C ASN A 511 -11.01 2.00 10.16
N ASP A 512 -11.99 1.18 10.51
CA ASP A 512 -11.74 -0.20 10.89
C ASP A 512 -11.14 -0.96 9.71
N TRP A 513 -10.23 -1.85 10.01
CA TRP A 513 -9.47 -2.60 9.01
C TRP A 513 -10.30 -3.79 8.51
N ASN A 514 -10.68 -3.75 7.24
CA ASN A 514 -11.31 -4.90 6.59
C ASN A 514 -10.24 -5.99 6.37
N LEU A 515 -10.26 -6.99 7.23
CA LEU A 515 -9.21 -8.01 7.29
C LEU A 515 -9.44 -9.16 6.30
N SER A 516 -10.68 -9.62 6.15
CA SER A 516 -10.96 -10.85 5.40
C SER A 516 -10.90 -10.66 3.89
N ARG A 517 -10.45 -11.71 3.19
CA ARG A 517 -10.33 -11.75 1.72
C ARG A 517 -10.94 -13.04 1.20
N SER A 518 -11.80 -12.92 0.20
CA SER A 518 -12.52 -14.04 -0.43
C SER A 518 -11.65 -14.69 -1.51
N ARG A 519 -10.49 -15.21 -1.12
CA ARG A 519 -9.51 -15.79 -2.03
C ARG A 519 -9.02 -17.15 -1.52
N TYR A 520 -8.00 -17.73 -2.16
CA TYR A 520 -7.54 -19.09 -1.89
C TYR A 520 -6.08 -19.17 -1.41
N TRP A 521 -5.18 -18.33 -1.93
CA TRP A 521 -3.77 -18.37 -1.57
C TRP A 521 -3.41 -17.27 -0.57
N GLY A 522 -3.34 -17.62 0.69
CA GLY A 522 -3.03 -16.71 1.78
C GLY A 522 -3.18 -17.40 3.12
N THR A 523 -2.98 -16.65 4.18
CA THR A 523 -3.18 -17.13 5.55
C THR A 523 -4.67 -17.26 5.82
N PRO A 524 -5.17 -18.45 6.14
CA PRO A 524 -6.58 -18.64 6.49
C PRO A 524 -6.94 -17.92 7.79
N LEU A 525 -8.15 -17.37 7.83
CA LEU A 525 -8.70 -16.79 9.05
C LEU A 525 -8.93 -17.92 10.07
N PRO A 526 -8.34 -17.88 11.29
CA PRO A 526 -8.38 -19.01 12.22
C PRO A 526 -9.63 -19.00 13.10
N ILE A 527 -10.80 -18.79 12.49
CA ILE A 527 -12.06 -18.72 13.22
C ILE A 527 -12.98 -19.81 12.71
N TRP A 528 -13.46 -20.65 13.65
CA TRP A 528 -14.47 -21.67 13.43
C TRP A 528 -15.78 -21.18 14.03
N ARG A 529 -16.86 -21.35 13.32
CA ARG A 529 -18.18 -20.85 13.69
C ARG A 529 -19.28 -21.89 13.47
N SER A 530 -20.20 -21.99 14.45
CA SER A 530 -21.42 -22.81 14.30
C SER A 530 -22.51 -22.03 13.57
N GLU A 531 -23.54 -22.72 13.10
CA GLU A 531 -24.71 -22.09 12.48
C GLU A 531 -25.44 -21.17 13.45
N GLU A 532 -25.38 -21.45 14.73
CA GLU A 532 -25.99 -20.67 15.80
C GLU A 532 -25.15 -19.44 16.22
N GLY A 533 -23.96 -19.27 15.64
CA GLY A 533 -23.10 -18.12 15.87
C GLY A 533 -22.07 -18.30 16.99
N GLU A 534 -21.89 -19.48 17.55
CA GLU A 534 -20.78 -19.76 18.47
C GLU A 534 -19.46 -19.74 17.70
N GLU A 535 -18.44 -19.12 18.28
CA GLU A 535 -17.17 -18.91 17.64
C GLU A 535 -15.99 -19.43 18.48
N LEU A 536 -14.95 -19.87 17.79
CA LEU A 536 -13.66 -20.20 18.39
C LEU A 536 -12.54 -19.67 17.51
N CYS A 537 -11.68 -18.83 18.08
CA CYS A 537 -10.48 -18.34 17.42
C CYS A 537 -9.29 -19.16 17.87
N ILE A 538 -8.59 -19.79 16.93
CA ILE A 538 -7.42 -20.62 17.18
C ILE A 538 -6.16 -19.77 17.14
N GLY A 539 -5.32 -19.90 18.17
CA GLY A 539 -4.08 -19.12 18.27
C GLY A 539 -2.79 -19.95 18.14
N SER A 540 -2.90 -21.28 17.98
CA SER A 540 -1.72 -22.13 17.79
C SER A 540 -2.11 -23.45 17.13
N VAL A 541 -1.13 -24.12 16.56
CA VAL A 541 -1.32 -25.47 15.97
C VAL A 541 -1.63 -26.49 17.06
N GLU A 542 -0.99 -26.38 18.22
CA GLU A 542 -1.28 -27.23 19.38
C GLU A 542 -2.72 -27.10 19.84
N GLU A 543 -3.24 -25.87 19.93
CA GLU A 543 -4.65 -25.62 20.25
C GLU A 543 -5.58 -26.27 19.22
N LEU A 544 -5.29 -26.10 17.94
CA LEU A 544 -6.06 -26.71 16.87
C LEU A 544 -6.02 -28.25 16.94
N TYR A 545 -4.86 -28.80 17.18
CA TYR A 545 -4.67 -30.24 17.38
C TYR A 545 -5.56 -30.77 18.50
N ASN A 546 -5.56 -30.11 19.65
CA ASN A 546 -6.36 -30.50 20.81
C ASN A 546 -7.87 -30.31 20.58
N GLU A 547 -8.27 -29.26 19.88
CA GLU A 547 -9.68 -29.03 19.53
C GLU A 547 -10.18 -30.07 18.50
N ILE A 548 -9.32 -30.55 17.61
CA ILE A 548 -9.65 -31.66 16.70
C ILE A 548 -9.89 -32.94 17.49
N GLU A 549 -9.07 -33.25 18.50
CA GLU A 549 -9.27 -34.41 19.36
C GLU A 549 -10.63 -34.36 20.10
N LYS A 550 -11.03 -33.19 20.60
CA LYS A 550 -12.36 -32.97 21.17
C LYS A 550 -13.48 -33.19 20.14
N SER A 551 -13.26 -32.77 18.91
CA SER A 551 -14.22 -32.92 17.81
C SER A 551 -14.38 -34.40 17.41
N ILE A 552 -13.29 -35.18 17.44
CA ILE A 552 -13.33 -36.63 17.23
C ILE A 552 -14.15 -37.31 18.33
N ALA A 553 -13.94 -36.92 19.58
CA ALA A 553 -14.69 -37.46 20.72
C ALA A 553 -16.20 -37.13 20.60
N ALA A 554 -16.55 -35.97 20.02
CA ALA A 554 -17.93 -35.56 19.78
C ALA A 554 -18.55 -36.18 18.49
N GLY A 555 -17.75 -36.88 17.70
CA GLY A 555 -18.21 -37.57 16.49
C GLY A 555 -18.24 -36.72 15.22
N PHE A 556 -17.69 -35.51 15.22
CA PHE A 556 -17.67 -34.64 14.05
C PHE A 556 -16.46 -34.83 13.14
N MET A 557 -15.40 -35.44 13.64
CA MET A 557 -14.22 -35.82 12.88
C MET A 557 -13.90 -37.30 13.14
N THR A 558 -13.37 -37.97 12.11
CA THR A 558 -13.00 -39.42 12.23
C THR A 558 -11.53 -39.59 12.59
N ALA A 559 -10.68 -38.63 12.24
CA ALA A 559 -9.24 -38.72 12.51
C ALA A 559 -8.67 -37.28 12.60
N ASN A 560 -7.53 -37.17 13.30
CA ASN A 560 -6.77 -35.93 13.37
C ASN A 560 -5.71 -35.94 12.26
N PRO A 561 -5.85 -35.12 11.22
CA PRO A 561 -4.94 -35.14 10.08
C PRO A 561 -3.49 -34.79 10.45
N TYR A 562 -3.28 -33.99 11.49
CA TYR A 562 -1.93 -33.67 11.96
C TYR A 562 -1.26 -34.82 12.68
N LYS A 563 -2.02 -35.56 13.49
CA LYS A 563 -1.54 -36.77 14.18
C LYS A 563 -1.19 -37.86 13.19
N GLU A 564 -1.99 -38.05 12.14
CA GLU A 564 -1.73 -39.02 11.08
C GLU A 564 -0.45 -38.73 10.32
N LYS A 565 -0.08 -37.45 10.15
CA LYS A 565 1.16 -37.04 9.49
C LYS A 565 2.38 -37.10 10.43
N GLY A 566 2.19 -37.47 11.68
CA GLY A 566 3.25 -37.56 12.66
C GLY A 566 3.67 -36.21 13.28
N PHE A 567 2.82 -35.17 13.18
CA PHE A 567 3.08 -33.90 13.82
C PHE A 567 3.06 -34.04 15.35
N ILE A 568 4.05 -33.47 16.02
CA ILE A 568 4.18 -33.49 17.47
C ILE A 568 3.95 -32.09 18.02
N PRO A 569 2.82 -31.84 18.73
CA PRO A 569 2.57 -30.52 19.35
C PRO A 569 3.70 -30.15 20.32
N GLY A 570 4.14 -28.90 20.26
CA GLY A 570 5.19 -28.38 21.13
C GLY A 570 6.61 -28.58 20.61
N GLU A 571 6.80 -29.28 19.51
CA GLU A 571 8.09 -29.43 18.83
C GLU A 571 8.17 -28.46 17.67
N TYR A 572 8.97 -27.38 17.79
CA TYR A 572 9.00 -26.23 16.86
C TYR A 572 10.04 -26.33 15.76
N THR A 573 10.54 -27.53 15.48
CA THR A 573 11.51 -27.75 14.42
C THR A 573 10.88 -27.58 13.04
N GLU A 574 11.68 -27.19 12.06
CA GLU A 574 11.26 -27.09 10.67
C GLU A 574 10.71 -28.42 10.15
N ASP A 575 11.42 -29.54 10.42
CA ASP A 575 11.00 -30.87 10.00
C ASP A 575 9.61 -31.25 10.52
N ASN A 576 9.28 -30.87 11.75
CA ASN A 576 7.97 -31.15 12.33
C ASN A 576 6.87 -30.31 11.66
N TYR A 577 7.11 -29.01 11.46
CA TYR A 577 6.15 -28.11 10.84
C TYR A 577 5.96 -28.35 9.35
N ASP A 578 6.95 -28.92 8.66
CA ASP A 578 6.85 -29.26 7.25
C ASP A 578 5.95 -30.49 7.00
N LYS A 579 5.59 -31.23 8.03
CA LYS A 579 4.65 -32.35 7.93
C LYS A 579 3.21 -31.94 7.70
N ILE A 580 2.88 -30.70 7.97
CA ILE A 580 1.51 -30.16 7.90
C ILE A 580 1.43 -29.00 6.89
N ASP A 581 0.20 -28.59 6.55
CA ASP A 581 -0.04 -27.41 5.76
C ASP A 581 -1.26 -26.67 6.33
N LEU A 582 -1.07 -25.42 6.75
CA LEU A 582 -2.11 -24.57 7.32
C LEU A 582 -2.89 -23.79 6.27
N HIS A 583 -2.59 -23.97 4.98
CA HIS A 583 -3.31 -23.31 3.90
C HIS A 583 -4.61 -24.04 3.53
N ARG A 584 -5.45 -23.36 2.76
CA ARG A 584 -6.57 -24.01 2.09
C ARG A 584 -6.04 -24.99 1.03
N PRO A 585 -6.70 -26.10 0.73
CA PRO A 585 -7.99 -26.52 1.30
C PRO A 585 -7.87 -27.33 2.60
N TYR A 586 -6.67 -27.57 3.10
CA TYR A 586 -6.41 -28.51 4.20
C TYR A 586 -7.09 -28.12 5.51
N VAL A 587 -7.14 -26.82 5.84
CA VAL A 587 -7.84 -26.30 7.02
C VAL A 587 -9.36 -26.27 6.84
N ASP A 588 -9.86 -26.32 5.62
CA ASP A 588 -11.30 -26.25 5.34
C ASP A 588 -12.02 -27.56 5.70
N ASP A 589 -11.30 -28.68 5.76
CA ASP A 589 -11.83 -30.00 6.09
C ASP A 589 -11.97 -30.22 7.59
N ILE A 590 -11.43 -29.31 8.41
CA ILE A 590 -11.45 -29.42 9.86
C ILE A 590 -12.78 -28.89 10.40
N ILE A 591 -13.48 -29.75 11.17
CA ILE A 591 -14.70 -29.40 11.87
C ILE A 591 -14.40 -29.49 13.35
N LEU A 592 -14.71 -28.41 14.11
CA LEU A 592 -14.51 -28.37 15.54
C LEU A 592 -15.85 -28.45 16.27
N VAL A 593 -15.82 -28.71 17.58
CA VAL A 593 -16.99 -28.80 18.42
C VAL A 593 -17.12 -27.55 19.30
N SER A 594 -18.29 -26.92 19.33
CA SER A 594 -18.57 -25.77 20.18
C SER A 594 -18.78 -26.17 21.64
N GLU A 595 -18.83 -25.20 22.55
CA GLU A 595 -19.14 -25.46 23.96
C GLU A 595 -20.48 -26.14 24.16
N SER A 596 -21.48 -25.80 23.34
CA SER A 596 -22.81 -26.42 23.36
C SER A 596 -22.88 -27.77 22.63
N GLY A 597 -21.78 -28.27 22.09
CA GLY A 597 -21.71 -29.55 21.38
C GLY A 597 -22.12 -29.49 19.91
N LYS A 598 -22.16 -28.32 19.30
CA LYS A 598 -22.49 -28.10 17.88
C LYS A 598 -21.25 -28.10 16.98
N PRO A 599 -21.39 -28.57 15.71
CA PRO A 599 -20.27 -28.51 14.78
C PRO A 599 -19.98 -27.07 14.38
N MET A 600 -18.67 -26.73 14.30
CA MET A 600 -18.18 -25.44 13.83
C MET A 600 -17.32 -25.65 12.60
N LYS A 601 -17.58 -24.87 11.56
CA LYS A 601 -16.78 -24.81 10.34
C LYS A 601 -15.94 -23.55 10.35
N ARG A 602 -14.75 -23.63 9.74
CA ARG A 602 -13.91 -22.45 9.57
C ARG A 602 -14.59 -21.44 8.64
N GLU A 603 -14.51 -20.17 9.01
CA GLU A 603 -14.87 -19.08 8.11
C GLU A 603 -13.98 -19.14 6.87
N ALA A 604 -14.60 -19.16 5.68
CA ALA A 604 -13.89 -19.50 4.43
C ALA A 604 -12.83 -18.48 4.01
N ASP A 605 -12.85 -17.28 4.56
CA ASP A 605 -11.97 -16.21 4.15
C ASP A 605 -10.51 -16.41 4.56
N LEU A 606 -9.63 -15.78 3.78
CA LEU A 606 -8.24 -15.53 4.15
C LEU A 606 -8.14 -14.16 4.86
N ILE A 607 -6.95 -13.85 5.37
CA ILE A 607 -6.65 -12.54 5.90
C ILE A 607 -5.92 -11.67 4.85
N ASP A 608 -6.01 -10.36 5.04
CA ASP A 608 -5.28 -9.38 4.23
C ASP A 608 -3.77 -9.64 4.29
N VAL A 609 -3.12 -9.71 3.14
CA VAL A 609 -1.67 -9.94 3.02
C VAL A 609 -0.85 -8.85 3.73
N TRP A 610 -1.39 -7.66 3.89
CA TRP A 610 -0.74 -6.58 4.64
C TRP A 610 -0.62 -6.89 6.13
N PHE A 611 -1.49 -7.75 6.66
CA PHE A 611 -1.33 -8.28 8.02
C PHE A 611 -0.12 -9.21 8.10
N ASP A 612 0.09 -10.04 7.08
CA ASP A 612 1.26 -10.92 7.01
C ASP A 612 2.56 -10.12 7.13
N SER A 613 2.72 -9.11 6.30
CA SER A 613 3.94 -8.27 6.28
C SER A 613 4.06 -7.40 7.53
N GLY A 614 2.95 -6.88 8.03
CA GLY A 614 2.91 -6.05 9.24
C GLY A 614 3.21 -6.83 10.54
N ALA A 615 3.07 -8.15 10.50
CA ALA A 615 3.35 -9.04 11.63
C ALA A 615 4.79 -9.56 11.64
N MET A 616 5.63 -9.16 10.68
CA MET A 616 6.97 -9.73 10.53
C MET A 616 7.88 -9.59 11.75
N PRO A 617 7.80 -8.52 12.57
CA PRO A 617 8.64 -8.42 13.76
C PRO A 617 8.53 -9.64 14.69
N TYR A 618 7.36 -10.23 14.77
CA TYR A 618 7.02 -11.34 15.63
C TYR A 618 7.08 -12.68 14.90
N ALA A 619 6.49 -12.73 13.73
CA ALA A 619 6.33 -13.94 12.94
C ALA A 619 7.66 -14.47 12.38
N GLN A 620 8.62 -13.61 12.07
CA GLN A 620 9.96 -14.00 11.66
C GLN A 620 10.70 -14.79 12.75
N LEU A 621 10.31 -14.61 14.00
CA LEU A 621 10.90 -15.24 15.17
C LEU A 621 10.03 -16.36 15.74
N HIS A 622 8.89 -16.65 15.12
CA HIS A 622 7.91 -17.63 15.63
C HIS A 622 7.45 -17.30 17.07
N TYR A 623 7.30 -16.01 17.35
CA TYR A 623 6.81 -15.53 18.66
C TYR A 623 5.34 -15.93 18.89
N PRO A 624 4.88 -16.26 20.07
CA PRO A 624 5.63 -16.41 21.32
C PRO A 624 6.16 -17.84 21.56
N PHE A 625 6.05 -18.73 20.58
CA PHE A 625 6.42 -20.14 20.71
C PHE A 625 7.93 -20.32 20.83
N GLU A 626 8.68 -19.52 20.09
CA GLU A 626 10.13 -19.43 20.12
C GLU A 626 10.53 -17.96 20.30
N ASN A 627 11.76 -17.72 20.75
CA ASN A 627 12.35 -16.38 20.85
C ASN A 627 11.53 -15.37 21.68
N LYS A 628 10.71 -15.87 22.61
CA LYS A 628 9.82 -15.02 23.41
C LYS A 628 10.61 -13.96 24.20
N ASP A 629 11.73 -14.32 24.75
CA ASP A 629 12.53 -13.44 25.61
C ASP A 629 13.04 -12.20 24.86
N ILE A 630 13.54 -12.37 23.64
CA ILE A 630 14.15 -11.26 22.89
C ILE A 630 13.13 -10.23 22.37
N VAL A 631 11.87 -10.63 22.26
CA VAL A 631 10.78 -9.71 21.95
C VAL A 631 10.26 -9.04 23.22
N ASP A 632 10.00 -9.83 24.28
CA ASP A 632 9.42 -9.31 25.54
C ASP A 632 10.38 -8.37 26.26
N ASN A 633 11.69 -8.67 26.27
CA ASN A 633 12.70 -7.79 26.88
C ASN A 633 13.14 -6.63 26.01
N ARG A 634 12.54 -6.48 24.81
CA ARG A 634 12.83 -5.40 23.86
C ARG A 634 14.27 -5.38 23.32
N SER A 635 14.95 -6.52 23.23
CA SER A 635 16.28 -6.62 22.64
C SER A 635 16.28 -6.77 21.11
N TYR A 636 15.18 -7.31 20.53
CA TYR A 636 15.03 -7.42 19.06
C TYR A 636 13.71 -6.86 18.55
N TYR A 637 13.05 -6.06 19.34
CA TYR A 637 11.80 -5.36 19.04
C TYR A 637 11.63 -4.18 19.99
N PRO A 638 11.15 -3.01 19.55
CA PRO A 638 10.91 -2.62 18.15
C PRO A 638 12.18 -2.45 17.33
N ALA A 639 12.06 -2.21 16.03
CA ALA A 639 13.20 -1.87 15.19
C ALA A 639 13.76 -0.50 15.56
N ASP A 640 15.07 -0.39 15.56
CA ASP A 640 15.75 0.93 15.65
C ASP A 640 15.60 1.71 14.36
N PHE A 641 15.55 1.01 13.22
CA PHE A 641 15.52 1.63 11.90
C PHE A 641 14.80 0.77 10.87
N ILE A 642 13.95 1.42 10.04
CA ILE A 642 13.40 0.87 8.80
C ILE A 642 13.43 1.95 7.72
N ALA A 643 13.40 1.54 6.45
CA ALA A 643 13.31 2.46 5.32
C ALA A 643 12.61 1.77 4.15
N GLU A 644 11.58 2.38 3.62
CA GLU A 644 10.85 1.95 2.42
C GLU A 644 10.23 3.16 1.72
N GLY A 645 9.60 2.95 0.58
CA GLY A 645 8.95 4.00 -0.19
C GLY A 645 7.83 4.72 0.55
N VAL A 646 7.55 5.95 0.18
CA VAL A 646 6.51 6.80 0.78
C VAL A 646 5.11 6.19 0.67
N ASP A 647 4.87 5.36 -0.34
CA ASP A 647 3.61 4.61 -0.51
C ASP A 647 3.32 3.69 0.67
N GLN A 648 4.35 3.28 1.40
CA GLN A 648 4.22 2.42 2.58
C GLN A 648 3.58 3.11 3.80
N THR A 649 3.33 4.39 3.74
CA THR A 649 2.48 5.09 4.71
C THR A 649 1.04 4.59 4.67
N ARG A 650 0.61 3.99 3.55
CA ARG A 650 -0.67 3.31 3.35
C ARG A 650 -0.51 1.79 3.23
N GLY A 651 0.63 1.26 3.63
CA GLY A 651 0.97 -0.16 3.54
C GLY A 651 1.73 -0.62 4.76
N TRP A 652 2.98 -1.02 4.56
CA TRP A 652 3.79 -1.67 5.58
C TRP A 652 4.03 -0.81 6.83
N PHE A 653 4.32 0.48 6.69
CA PHE A 653 4.50 1.38 7.85
C PHE A 653 3.25 1.42 8.72
N PHE A 654 2.09 1.49 8.09
CA PHE A 654 0.82 1.52 8.79
C PHE A 654 0.51 0.18 9.48
N THR A 655 0.64 -0.93 8.78
CA THR A 655 0.29 -2.25 9.34
C THR A 655 1.24 -2.67 10.45
N LEU A 656 2.53 -2.35 10.34
CA LEU A 656 3.49 -2.50 11.43
C LEU A 656 3.04 -1.73 12.67
N HIS A 657 2.70 -0.47 12.51
CA HIS A 657 2.30 0.42 13.60
C HIS A 657 0.99 -0.01 14.24
N ALA A 658 0.02 -0.40 13.42
CA ALA A 658 -1.29 -0.85 13.89
C ALA A 658 -1.20 -2.13 14.74
N ILE A 659 -0.50 -3.14 14.26
CA ILE A 659 -0.35 -4.41 14.99
C ILE A 659 0.45 -4.20 16.29
N ALA A 660 1.54 -3.45 16.22
CA ALA A 660 2.36 -3.14 17.39
C ALA A 660 1.57 -2.40 18.47
N THR A 661 0.78 -1.41 18.07
CA THR A 661 -0.06 -0.63 18.99
C THR A 661 -1.15 -1.48 19.60
N MET A 662 -1.90 -2.22 18.80
CA MET A 662 -3.05 -2.98 19.28
C MET A 662 -2.67 -4.18 20.13
N VAL A 663 -1.58 -4.88 19.80
CA VAL A 663 -1.20 -6.11 20.52
C VAL A 663 -0.19 -5.83 21.64
N PHE A 664 0.78 -4.95 21.42
CA PHE A 664 1.92 -4.75 22.32
C PHE A 664 1.97 -3.35 22.98
N ASP A 665 1.06 -2.48 22.64
CA ASP A 665 1.03 -1.09 23.12
C ASP A 665 2.38 -0.37 22.95
N SER A 666 2.99 -0.56 21.79
CA SER A 666 4.29 0.03 21.47
C SER A 666 4.37 0.43 19.99
N VAL A 667 5.41 1.20 19.66
CA VAL A 667 5.81 1.38 18.26
C VAL A 667 6.45 0.10 17.73
N ALA A 668 6.41 -0.10 16.42
CA ALA A 668 7.13 -1.19 15.76
C ALA A 668 8.53 -0.76 15.32
N TYR A 669 8.76 0.55 15.16
CA TYR A 669 10.02 1.14 14.73
C TYR A 669 10.20 2.53 15.34
N LYS A 670 11.47 2.87 15.60
CA LYS A 670 11.85 4.14 16.27
C LYS A 670 12.26 5.21 15.27
N ASN A 671 12.96 4.83 14.19
CA ASN A 671 13.44 5.72 13.14
C ASN A 671 13.04 5.15 11.78
N VAL A 672 12.55 6.01 10.91
CA VAL A 672 12.09 5.59 9.58
C VAL A 672 12.44 6.63 8.52
N ILE A 673 13.00 6.16 7.41
CA ILE A 673 13.16 6.96 6.20
C ILE A 673 12.05 6.57 5.23
N SER A 674 11.25 7.56 4.84
CA SER A 674 10.23 7.44 3.82
C SER A 674 10.84 7.86 2.48
N ASN A 675 11.18 6.89 1.63
CA ASN A 675 11.91 7.15 0.40
C ASN A 675 11.03 7.83 -0.64
N GLY A 676 11.62 8.76 -1.40
CA GLY A 676 11.00 9.33 -2.59
C GLY A 676 11.00 8.34 -3.77
N LEU A 677 10.42 8.77 -4.88
CA LEU A 677 10.36 7.98 -6.11
C LEU A 677 11.65 8.09 -6.91
N VAL A 678 11.99 7.03 -7.66
CA VAL A 678 13.02 7.09 -8.69
C VAL A 678 12.32 7.37 -10.03
N LEU A 679 12.59 8.53 -10.60
CA LEU A 679 11.99 9.03 -11.84
C LEU A 679 13.01 8.95 -12.97
N ASP A 680 12.55 9.04 -14.22
CA ASP A 680 13.47 9.18 -15.35
C ASP A 680 14.18 10.56 -15.34
N LYS A 681 15.12 10.78 -16.22
CA LYS A 681 15.89 12.04 -16.29
C LYS A 681 15.04 13.29 -16.50
N ASN A 682 13.84 13.13 -17.07
CA ASN A 682 12.88 14.20 -17.32
C ASN A 682 11.89 14.41 -16.17
N GLY A 683 11.98 13.60 -15.12
CA GLY A 683 11.06 13.66 -13.98
C GLY A 683 9.76 12.90 -14.16
N ASN A 684 9.67 12.03 -15.16
CA ASN A 684 8.50 11.18 -15.40
C ASN A 684 8.63 9.85 -14.66
N LYS A 685 7.49 9.30 -14.26
CA LYS A 685 7.44 7.99 -13.62
C LYS A 685 7.93 6.90 -14.60
N MET A 686 8.82 6.03 -14.13
CA MET A 686 9.29 4.91 -14.92
C MET A 686 8.24 3.83 -15.05
N SER A 687 8.05 3.30 -16.26
CA SER A 687 7.22 2.12 -16.51
C SER A 687 7.75 1.33 -17.71
N LYS A 688 7.53 0.03 -17.69
CA LYS A 688 7.87 -0.83 -18.83
C LYS A 688 7.08 -0.43 -20.08
N ARG A 689 5.86 0.05 -19.90
CA ARG A 689 4.99 0.51 -20.99
C ARG A 689 5.57 1.73 -21.73
N LEU A 690 6.18 2.66 -21.00
CA LEU A 690 6.78 3.87 -21.57
C LEU A 690 8.19 3.65 -22.08
N GLY A 691 8.81 2.49 -21.84
CA GLY A 691 10.16 2.18 -22.28
C GLY A 691 11.24 3.01 -21.59
N ASN A 692 10.94 3.69 -20.51
CA ASN A 692 11.86 4.54 -19.75
C ASN A 692 12.39 3.89 -18.46
N ALA A 693 12.04 2.62 -18.22
CA ALA A 693 12.52 1.89 -17.03
C ALA A 693 14.00 1.51 -17.21
N VAL A 694 14.81 1.75 -16.17
CA VAL A 694 16.22 1.39 -16.14
C VAL A 694 16.37 -0.02 -15.59
N ASP A 695 17.09 -0.88 -16.32
CA ASP A 695 17.45 -2.22 -15.84
C ASP A 695 18.58 -2.11 -14.80
N PRO A 696 18.36 -2.54 -13.55
CA PRO A 696 19.38 -2.43 -12.51
C PRO A 696 20.62 -3.28 -12.80
N PHE A 697 20.46 -4.46 -13.40
CA PHE A 697 21.61 -5.31 -13.76
C PHE A 697 22.49 -4.65 -14.82
N GLY A 698 21.87 -4.07 -15.84
CA GLY A 698 22.58 -3.34 -16.89
C GLY A 698 23.31 -2.10 -16.36
N ALA A 699 22.67 -1.36 -15.46
CA ALA A 699 23.28 -0.19 -14.84
C ALA A 699 24.50 -0.56 -13.98
N ILE A 700 24.40 -1.63 -13.18
CA ILE A 700 25.52 -2.10 -12.36
C ILE A 700 26.67 -2.61 -13.23
N GLU A 701 26.38 -3.33 -14.30
CA GLU A 701 27.39 -3.84 -15.22
C GLU A 701 28.13 -2.70 -15.93
N GLN A 702 27.41 -1.68 -16.35
CA GLN A 702 27.97 -0.57 -17.13
C GLN A 702 28.74 0.43 -16.26
N TYR A 703 28.21 0.79 -15.08
CA TYR A 703 28.76 1.86 -14.26
C TYR A 703 29.45 1.38 -12.98
N GLY A 704 29.18 0.15 -12.55
CA GLY A 704 29.61 -0.37 -11.26
C GLY A 704 28.65 -0.02 -10.12
N SER A 705 28.68 -0.84 -9.07
CA SER A 705 27.78 -0.69 -7.91
C SER A 705 28.08 0.58 -7.12
N ASP A 706 29.35 0.87 -6.83
CA ASP A 706 29.75 2.02 -6.00
C ASP A 706 29.38 3.37 -6.61
N PRO A 707 29.64 3.66 -7.89
CA PRO A 707 29.21 4.91 -8.50
C PRO A 707 27.70 5.05 -8.50
N LEU A 708 26.96 3.96 -8.73
CA LEU A 708 25.51 3.96 -8.71
C LEU A 708 24.97 4.26 -7.30
N ARG A 709 25.49 3.58 -6.28
CA ARG A 709 25.12 3.82 -4.89
C ARG A 709 25.47 5.26 -4.44
N TRP A 710 26.66 5.72 -4.77
CA TRP A 710 27.09 7.08 -4.44
C TRP A 710 26.21 8.14 -5.08
N TYR A 711 25.90 7.98 -6.36
CA TYR A 711 25.01 8.87 -7.08
C TYR A 711 23.62 8.92 -6.43
N MET A 712 23.03 7.77 -6.12
CA MET A 712 21.69 7.70 -5.53
C MET A 712 21.63 8.37 -4.15
N ILE A 713 22.69 8.28 -3.38
CA ILE A 713 22.74 8.88 -2.04
C ILE A 713 23.05 10.37 -2.10
N THR A 714 23.96 10.80 -2.97
CA THR A 714 24.45 12.18 -2.94
C THR A 714 23.71 13.14 -3.85
N ASN A 715 23.00 12.63 -4.86
CA ASN A 715 22.29 13.49 -5.83
C ASN A 715 21.12 14.24 -5.20
N SER A 716 20.36 13.59 -4.34
CA SER A 716 19.20 14.15 -3.64
C SER A 716 19.00 13.46 -2.30
N SER A 717 18.30 14.12 -1.38
CA SER A 717 17.93 13.50 -0.10
C SER A 717 17.05 12.26 -0.35
N PRO A 718 17.15 11.21 0.51
CA PRO A 718 16.41 9.96 0.30
C PRO A 718 14.91 10.12 0.15
N TRP A 719 14.34 11.12 0.81
CA TRP A 719 12.89 11.39 0.79
C TRP A 719 12.43 12.27 -0.38
N ASP A 720 13.37 12.85 -1.14
CA ASP A 720 13.07 13.58 -2.37
C ASP A 720 13.04 12.64 -3.56
N ASN A 721 12.29 12.99 -4.58
CA ASN A 721 12.28 12.21 -5.83
C ASN A 721 13.63 12.34 -6.53
N LEU A 722 14.20 11.21 -6.91
CA LEU A 722 15.45 11.15 -7.65
C LEU A 722 15.18 11.09 -9.16
N LYS A 723 15.65 12.08 -9.89
CA LYS A 723 15.72 12.02 -11.35
C LYS A 723 16.95 11.20 -11.73
N PHE A 724 16.73 9.96 -12.14
CA PHE A 724 17.85 9.08 -12.48
C PHE A 724 18.43 9.44 -13.84
N ASP A 725 19.67 9.92 -13.84
CA ASP A 725 20.41 10.34 -15.02
C ASP A 725 21.77 9.62 -15.06
N THR A 726 21.99 8.83 -16.09
CA THR A 726 23.22 8.08 -16.28
C THR A 726 24.46 8.98 -16.44
N ASP A 727 24.28 10.18 -16.99
CA ASP A 727 25.34 11.18 -17.06
C ASP A 727 25.81 11.62 -15.67
N GLY A 728 24.89 11.71 -14.71
CA GLY A 728 25.21 11.98 -13.32
C GLY A 728 26.01 10.87 -12.66
N VAL A 729 25.74 9.61 -13.01
CA VAL A 729 26.51 8.46 -12.51
C VAL A 729 27.95 8.49 -13.08
N MET A 730 28.10 8.79 -14.36
CA MET A 730 29.40 8.94 -15.01
C MET A 730 30.19 10.10 -14.40
N GLU A 731 29.52 11.21 -14.09
CA GLU A 731 30.14 12.35 -13.42
C GLU A 731 30.69 11.98 -12.04
N VAL A 732 29.93 11.24 -11.25
CA VAL A 732 30.36 10.72 -9.95
C VAL A 732 31.59 9.83 -10.11
N THR A 733 31.58 8.93 -11.07
CA THR A 733 32.74 8.06 -11.36
C THR A 733 34.00 8.89 -11.64
N ARG A 734 33.87 9.90 -12.47
CA ARG A 734 35.00 10.75 -12.88
C ARG A 734 35.45 11.70 -11.79
N LYS A 735 34.51 12.45 -11.21
CA LYS A 735 34.84 13.56 -10.28
C LYS A 735 35.13 13.09 -8.87
N PHE A 736 34.52 12.06 -8.39
CA PHE A 736 34.73 11.57 -7.02
C PHE A 736 35.67 10.36 -6.99
N PHE A 737 35.25 9.23 -7.55
CA PHE A 737 36.07 8.01 -7.52
C PHE A 737 37.38 8.18 -8.29
N GLY A 738 37.34 8.83 -9.45
CA GLY A 738 38.50 9.12 -10.25
C GLY A 738 39.50 10.02 -9.50
N THR A 739 39.03 11.05 -8.85
CA THR A 739 39.84 11.98 -8.05
C THR A 739 40.48 11.28 -6.85
N LEU A 740 39.71 10.51 -6.11
CA LEU A 740 40.22 9.75 -4.96
C LEU A 740 41.24 8.71 -5.39
N HIS A 741 40.95 7.99 -6.45
CA HIS A 741 41.88 6.99 -7.00
C HIS A 741 43.17 7.62 -7.50
N ASN A 742 43.09 8.76 -8.17
CA ASN A 742 44.29 9.50 -8.63
C ASN A 742 45.11 10.03 -7.44
N THR A 743 44.50 10.44 -6.36
CA THR A 743 45.17 10.83 -5.11
C THR A 743 45.93 9.64 -4.54
N TYR A 744 45.32 8.47 -4.47
CA TYR A 744 45.99 7.25 -4.03
C TYR A 744 47.13 6.86 -4.98
N LYS A 745 46.89 6.91 -6.30
CA LYS A 745 47.94 6.63 -7.34
C LYS A 745 49.10 7.62 -7.29
N PHE A 746 48.85 8.82 -6.83
CA PHE A 746 49.94 9.78 -6.57
C PHE A 746 50.77 9.37 -5.32
N PHE A 747 50.09 8.98 -4.24
CA PHE A 747 50.73 8.60 -2.99
C PHE A 747 51.53 7.31 -3.08
N ALA A 748 50.96 6.24 -3.61
CA ALA A 748 51.51 4.89 -3.49
C ALA A 748 52.89 4.71 -4.14
N PRO A 749 53.13 5.19 -5.39
CA PRO A 749 54.46 5.05 -6.03
C PRO A 749 55.56 5.73 -5.26
N TYR A 750 55.35 6.93 -4.77
CA TYR A 750 56.37 7.67 -3.99
C TYR A 750 56.63 7.03 -2.64
N ALA A 751 55.56 6.63 -1.94
CA ALA A 751 55.68 5.92 -0.68
C ALA A 751 56.47 4.61 -0.83
N ASN A 752 56.17 3.84 -1.87
CA ASN A 752 56.90 2.60 -2.15
C ASN A 752 58.33 2.85 -2.53
N LEU A 753 58.62 3.89 -3.31
CA LEU A 753 59.99 4.27 -3.72
C LEU A 753 60.87 4.64 -2.51
N ASP A 754 60.31 5.38 -1.57
CA ASP A 754 61.00 5.79 -0.35
C ASP A 754 60.93 4.77 0.77
N GLY A 755 60.26 3.64 0.58
CA GLY A 755 60.13 2.61 1.60
C GLY A 755 59.27 3.02 2.78
N PHE A 756 58.32 3.94 2.61
CA PHE A 756 57.43 4.35 3.66
C PHE A 756 56.41 3.25 3.94
N THR A 757 56.43 2.71 5.15
CA THR A 757 55.50 1.67 5.61
C THR A 757 54.86 2.04 6.96
N TYR A 758 54.90 3.30 7.34
CA TYR A 758 54.38 3.86 8.58
C TYR A 758 54.97 3.19 9.84
N GLN A 759 56.22 2.82 9.80
CA GLN A 759 56.93 2.24 10.98
C GLN A 759 57.56 3.29 11.90
N GLU A 760 57.82 4.49 11.37
CA GLU A 760 58.34 5.60 12.12
C GLU A 760 57.29 6.20 13.07
N ALA A 761 57.72 6.76 14.17
CA ALA A 761 56.83 7.50 15.06
C ALA A 761 56.16 8.68 14.32
N ASP A 762 54.96 9.02 14.70
CA ASP A 762 54.29 10.20 14.14
C ASP A 762 55.11 11.45 14.34
N VAL A 763 55.31 12.21 13.25
CA VAL A 763 55.91 13.56 13.35
C VAL A 763 54.95 14.40 14.20
N PRO A 764 55.44 15.01 15.31
CA PRO A 764 54.61 15.84 16.17
C PRO A 764 53.90 16.95 15.39
N MET A 765 52.65 17.26 15.76
CA MET A 765 51.91 18.35 15.13
C MET A 765 52.63 19.68 15.12
N SER A 766 53.39 19.99 16.19
CA SER A 766 54.21 21.21 16.26
C SER A 766 55.31 21.31 15.22
N LYS A 767 55.78 20.18 14.69
CA LYS A 767 56.81 20.10 13.65
C LYS A 767 56.24 19.93 12.24
N ARG A 768 54.95 19.71 12.11
CA ARG A 768 54.32 19.61 10.80
C ARG A 768 54.06 21.00 10.20
N PRO A 769 54.24 21.18 8.87
CA PRO A 769 53.85 22.44 8.21
C PRO A 769 52.38 22.81 8.49
N GLU A 770 52.10 24.09 8.39
CA GLU A 770 50.75 24.62 8.57
C GLU A 770 49.69 23.92 7.64
N ILE A 771 50.09 23.59 6.41
CA ILE A 771 49.20 22.90 5.48
C ILE A 771 48.84 21.48 5.95
N ASP A 772 49.76 20.77 6.61
CA ASP A 772 49.44 19.45 7.18
C ASP A 772 48.49 19.60 8.36
N ARG A 773 48.72 20.57 9.24
CA ARG A 773 47.84 20.86 10.35
C ARG A 773 46.44 21.28 9.90
N TRP A 774 46.38 22.04 8.80
CA TRP A 774 45.15 22.46 8.20
C TRP A 774 44.34 21.25 7.67
N ILE A 775 44.95 20.40 6.84
CA ILE A 775 44.22 19.26 6.28
C ILE A 775 43.77 18.26 7.35
N LEU A 776 44.58 18.09 8.41
CA LEU A 776 44.20 17.22 9.53
C LEU A 776 43.10 17.85 10.37
N SER A 777 43.05 19.17 10.50
CA SER A 777 41.92 19.86 11.11
C SER A 777 40.64 19.68 10.30
N GLU A 778 40.72 19.91 9.00
CA GLU A 778 39.60 19.65 8.08
C GLU A 778 39.11 18.19 8.12
N LEU A 779 40.05 17.24 8.21
CA LEU A 779 39.76 15.82 8.30
C LEU A 779 38.98 15.49 9.58
N ASN A 780 39.43 16.03 10.74
CA ASN A 780 38.76 15.78 12.00
C ASN A 780 37.40 16.48 12.08
N SER A 781 37.26 17.66 11.48
CA SER A 781 35.96 18.31 11.30
C SER A 781 35.03 17.46 10.41
N LEU A 782 35.57 16.85 9.35
CA LEU A 782 34.84 15.94 8.47
C LEU A 782 34.35 14.71 9.25
N ILE A 783 35.24 14.08 10.07
CA ILE A 783 34.85 12.91 10.88
C ILE A 783 33.65 13.27 11.76
N LYS A 784 33.76 14.39 12.48
CA LYS A 784 32.71 14.85 13.38
C LYS A 784 31.38 15.08 12.67
N ASN A 785 31.41 15.79 11.56
CA ASN A 785 30.19 16.14 10.81
C ASN A 785 29.58 14.95 10.08
N VAL A 786 30.39 14.05 9.52
CA VAL A 786 29.92 12.83 8.86
C VAL A 786 29.29 11.88 9.87
N ASP A 787 29.93 11.72 11.04
CA ASP A 787 29.38 10.91 12.13
C ASP A 787 28.00 11.42 12.58
N MET A 788 27.90 12.74 12.77
CA MET A 788 26.60 13.37 13.11
C MET A 788 25.55 13.16 12.02
N CYS A 789 25.93 13.30 10.75
CA CYS A 789 25.01 13.12 9.65
C CYS A 789 24.48 11.67 9.54
N TYR A 790 25.37 10.69 9.66
CA TYR A 790 24.96 9.28 9.69
C TYR A 790 24.08 8.98 10.89
N ALA A 791 24.43 9.50 12.07
CA ALA A 791 23.66 9.28 13.29
C ALA A 791 22.26 9.88 13.22
N ASP A 792 22.08 10.97 12.45
CA ASP A 792 20.81 11.66 12.26
C ASP A 792 20.06 11.23 10.97
N TYR A 793 20.47 10.13 10.35
CA TYR A 793 19.83 9.61 9.12
C TYR A 793 19.82 10.63 7.96
N GLU A 794 20.93 11.36 7.80
CA GLU A 794 21.17 12.32 6.72
C GLU A 794 22.33 11.86 5.82
N PRO A 795 22.14 10.81 5.00
CA PRO A 795 23.23 10.19 4.25
C PRO A 795 23.72 11.08 3.11
N THR A 796 22.85 11.90 2.54
CA THR A 796 23.19 12.83 1.45
C THR A 796 24.18 13.88 1.93
N LYS A 797 23.96 14.44 3.09
CA LYS A 797 24.88 15.40 3.70
C LYS A 797 26.23 14.76 4.00
N ALA A 798 26.22 13.54 4.54
CA ALA A 798 27.45 12.79 4.81
C ALA A 798 28.27 12.56 3.52
N GLY A 799 27.64 12.05 2.47
CA GLY A 799 28.30 11.81 1.19
C GLY A 799 28.85 13.07 0.54
N ARG A 800 28.10 14.16 0.57
CA ARG A 800 28.52 15.46 0.01
C ARG A 800 29.71 16.04 0.77
N LEU A 801 29.74 15.94 2.09
CA LEU A 801 30.88 16.37 2.90
C LEU A 801 32.14 15.60 2.54
N ILE A 802 32.05 14.29 2.38
CA ILE A 802 33.17 13.44 1.95
C ILE A 802 33.65 13.84 0.55
N ASN A 803 32.72 14.01 -0.36
CA ASN A 803 32.98 14.41 -1.74
C ASN A 803 33.73 15.74 -1.81
N ASP A 804 33.28 16.74 -1.08
CA ASP A 804 33.86 18.08 -1.04
C ASP A 804 35.28 18.04 -0.43
N PHE A 805 35.47 17.29 0.65
CA PHE A 805 36.76 17.10 1.26
C PHE A 805 37.79 16.49 0.28
N VAL A 806 37.40 15.40 -0.37
CA VAL A 806 38.28 14.69 -1.31
C VAL A 806 38.64 15.57 -2.52
N ASN A 807 37.67 16.26 -3.10
CA ASN A 807 37.90 17.07 -4.29
C ASN A 807 38.56 18.40 -3.95
N ASP A 808 38.01 19.18 -3.04
CA ASP A 808 38.41 20.56 -2.82
C ASP A 808 39.59 20.64 -1.87
N ASN A 809 39.51 19.96 -0.71
CA ASN A 809 40.57 20.09 0.32
C ASN A 809 41.75 19.17 0.06
N LEU A 810 41.50 17.90 -0.21
CA LEU A 810 42.59 16.93 -0.33
C LEU A 810 43.29 17.00 -1.70
N SER A 811 42.58 16.79 -2.79
CA SER A 811 43.15 16.70 -4.13
C SER A 811 43.55 18.07 -4.68
N ASN A 812 42.62 19.02 -4.75
CA ASN A 812 42.83 20.30 -5.44
C ASN A 812 43.65 21.29 -4.62
N TRP A 813 43.76 21.10 -3.32
CA TRP A 813 44.51 21.99 -2.45
C TRP A 813 45.72 21.30 -1.84
N TYR A 814 45.55 20.34 -0.93
CA TYR A 814 46.64 19.71 -0.22
C TYR A 814 47.64 19.01 -1.17
N VAL A 815 47.20 18.07 -1.96
CA VAL A 815 48.07 17.32 -2.86
C VAL A 815 48.70 18.23 -3.89
N ARG A 816 47.93 19.13 -4.47
CA ARG A 816 48.40 20.06 -5.48
C ARG A 816 49.51 20.94 -4.96
N LEU A 817 49.36 21.48 -3.76
CA LEU A 817 50.36 22.36 -3.14
C LEU A 817 51.59 21.61 -2.57
N CYS A 818 51.37 20.34 -2.23
CA CYS A 818 52.43 19.52 -1.58
C CYS A 818 53.22 18.61 -2.55
N ARG A 819 52.94 18.64 -3.86
CA ARG A 819 53.57 17.73 -4.82
C ARG A 819 55.08 17.67 -4.70
N LYS A 820 55.74 18.82 -4.55
CA LYS A 820 57.21 18.90 -4.46
C LYS A 820 57.76 18.18 -3.22
N ARG A 821 56.97 18.05 -2.16
CA ARG A 821 57.38 17.32 -0.95
C ARG A 821 57.50 15.81 -1.22
N PHE A 822 56.67 15.28 -2.10
CA PHE A 822 56.66 13.84 -2.40
C PHE A 822 57.70 13.43 -3.47
N TRP A 823 57.89 14.25 -4.47
CA TRP A 823 58.82 13.93 -5.56
C TRP A 823 60.26 14.43 -5.39
N GLY A 824 60.53 15.18 -4.32
CA GLY A 824 61.87 15.61 -4.00
C GLY A 824 62.82 14.46 -3.66
N THR A 825 64.10 14.69 -3.81
CA THR A 825 65.14 13.72 -3.40
C THR A 825 65.37 13.74 -1.90
N GLY A 826 65.70 12.60 -1.29
CA GLY A 826 65.91 12.45 0.13
C GLY A 826 64.67 12.15 0.94
N TYR A 827 64.86 11.53 2.09
CA TYR A 827 63.81 11.14 3.00
C TYR A 827 63.87 11.99 4.28
N THR A 828 63.39 13.21 4.20
CA THR A 828 63.39 14.19 5.26
C THR A 828 62.25 14.02 6.24
N GLU A 829 62.32 14.64 7.43
CA GLU A 829 61.21 14.70 8.40
C GLU A 829 59.96 15.34 7.76
N ASP A 830 60.16 16.37 6.94
CA ASP A 830 59.03 17.00 6.22
C ASP A 830 58.35 16.06 5.24
N LYS A 831 59.12 15.26 4.49
CA LYS A 831 58.59 14.26 3.58
C LYS A 831 57.89 13.16 4.33
N LEU A 832 58.42 12.72 5.49
CA LEU A 832 57.76 11.76 6.36
C LEU A 832 56.43 12.32 6.88
N ALA A 833 56.41 13.58 7.29
CA ALA A 833 55.18 14.26 7.72
C ALA A 833 54.15 14.30 6.59
N ALA A 834 54.55 14.55 5.36
CA ALA A 834 53.70 14.53 4.17
C ALA A 834 53.09 13.14 3.93
N TYR A 835 53.89 12.08 3.98
CA TYR A 835 53.43 10.71 3.84
C TYR A 835 52.44 10.32 4.92
N GLN A 836 52.77 10.61 6.20
CA GLN A 836 51.89 10.28 7.32
C GLN A 836 50.57 11.02 7.22
N THR A 837 50.61 12.30 6.87
CA THR A 837 49.38 13.11 6.72
C THR A 837 48.50 12.61 5.60
N LEU A 838 49.06 12.38 4.41
CA LEU A 838 48.27 11.91 3.27
C LEU A 838 47.72 10.49 3.48
N TYR A 839 48.52 9.60 4.09
CA TYR A 839 48.10 8.25 4.46
C TYR A 839 46.86 8.28 5.39
N VAL A 840 46.91 9.08 6.45
CA VAL A 840 45.84 9.21 7.42
C VAL A 840 44.55 9.76 6.75
N CYS A 841 44.68 10.70 5.83
CA CYS A 841 43.58 11.22 5.05
C CYS A 841 42.94 10.11 4.19
N LEU A 842 43.73 9.32 3.47
CA LEU A 842 43.23 8.22 2.63
C LEU A 842 42.59 7.11 3.47
N GLU A 843 43.24 6.71 4.55
CA GLU A 843 42.73 5.70 5.49
C GLU A 843 41.38 6.12 6.07
N THR A 844 41.26 7.36 6.52
CA THR A 844 40.05 7.90 7.11
C THR A 844 38.93 8.04 6.10
N VAL A 845 39.20 8.56 4.91
CA VAL A 845 38.20 8.67 3.82
C VAL A 845 37.65 7.30 3.45
N ALA A 846 38.50 6.28 3.36
CA ALA A 846 38.06 4.90 3.08
C ALA A 846 37.05 4.42 4.12
N LYS A 847 37.29 4.68 5.40
CA LYS A 847 36.36 4.33 6.48
C LYS A 847 35.04 5.12 6.41
N LEU A 848 35.13 6.43 6.18
CA LEU A 848 33.96 7.30 6.15
C LEU A 848 33.03 6.99 4.97
N MET A 849 33.57 6.65 3.80
CA MET A 849 32.79 6.35 2.62
C MET A 849 32.30 4.91 2.55
N ALA A 850 32.84 4.01 3.36
CA ALA A 850 32.51 2.57 3.31
C ALA A 850 31.04 2.25 3.42
N PRO A 851 30.24 2.90 4.26
CA PRO A 851 28.81 2.62 4.33
C PRO A 851 28.06 2.86 3.01
N ILE A 852 28.47 3.85 2.22
CA ILE A 852 27.83 4.19 0.95
C ILE A 852 28.42 3.42 -0.22
N ALA A 853 29.78 3.40 -0.31
CA ALA A 853 30.52 2.80 -1.41
C ALA A 853 31.43 1.67 -0.90
N PRO A 854 30.87 0.49 -0.63
CA PRO A 854 31.57 -0.56 0.11
C PRO A 854 32.73 -1.22 -0.62
N PHE A 855 32.67 -1.33 -1.95
CA PHE A 855 33.67 -2.10 -2.71
C PHE A 855 35.00 -1.36 -2.87
N TYR A 856 34.94 -0.12 -3.31
CA TYR A 856 36.15 0.70 -3.48
C TYR A 856 36.78 1.06 -2.14
N ALA A 857 35.95 1.39 -1.16
CA ALA A 857 36.44 1.69 0.20
C ALA A 857 37.22 0.53 0.78
N ASP A 858 36.70 -0.69 0.61
CA ASP A 858 37.38 -1.90 1.08
C ASP A 858 38.72 -2.12 0.36
N LYS A 859 38.72 -1.99 -0.95
CA LYS A 859 39.96 -2.13 -1.75
C LYS A 859 41.03 -1.13 -1.31
N LEU A 860 40.67 0.13 -1.21
CA LEU A 860 41.60 1.20 -0.79
C LEU A 860 42.14 0.94 0.62
N TYR A 861 41.25 0.66 1.58
CA TYR A 861 41.66 0.43 2.97
C TYR A 861 42.54 -0.80 3.11
N MET A 862 42.16 -1.91 2.48
CA MET A 862 42.93 -3.16 2.57
C MET A 862 44.27 -3.03 1.89
N ASP A 863 44.42 -2.28 0.80
CA ASP A 863 45.72 -1.99 0.16
C ASP A 863 46.62 -1.15 1.09
N LEU A 864 46.06 -0.17 1.77
CA LEU A 864 46.78 0.66 2.71
C LEU A 864 47.32 -0.13 3.91
N ILE A 865 46.49 -0.91 4.56
CA ILE A 865 46.87 -1.68 5.74
C ILE A 865 47.73 -2.90 5.44
N ALA A 866 47.62 -3.47 4.25
CA ALA A 866 48.47 -4.61 3.85
C ALA A 866 49.98 -4.25 3.87
N THR A 867 50.32 -3.02 3.51
CA THR A 867 51.70 -2.56 3.51
C THR A 867 52.16 -2.10 4.87
N THR A 868 51.30 -1.43 5.64
CA THR A 868 51.66 -0.77 6.89
C THR A 868 51.42 -1.60 8.14
N GLY A 869 50.51 -2.56 8.08
CA GLY A 869 50.11 -3.37 9.24
C GLY A 869 49.45 -2.54 10.36
N ARG A 870 48.91 -1.36 10.06
CA ARG A 870 48.28 -0.49 11.07
C ARG A 870 46.96 -1.05 11.59
N ASP A 871 46.34 -1.95 10.84
CA ASP A 871 45.15 -2.66 11.25
C ASP A 871 45.23 -4.12 10.74
N HIS A 872 44.49 -5.01 11.40
CA HIS A 872 44.52 -6.43 11.10
C HIS A 872 43.15 -7.00 10.75
N VAL A 873 42.20 -6.12 10.42
CA VAL A 873 40.83 -6.53 10.04
C VAL A 873 40.82 -7.20 8.68
N ALA A 874 39.84 -8.09 8.48
CA ALA A 874 39.64 -8.77 7.18
C ALA A 874 38.97 -7.86 6.13
N SER A 875 38.38 -6.75 6.57
CA SER A 875 37.70 -5.78 5.70
C SER A 875 37.55 -4.44 6.41
N VAL A 876 37.46 -3.36 5.66
CA VAL A 876 37.12 -2.03 6.19
C VAL A 876 35.79 -2.04 6.96
N HIS A 877 34.87 -2.91 6.55
CA HIS A 877 33.54 -3.02 7.16
C HIS A 877 33.57 -3.64 8.56
N LEU A 878 34.68 -4.24 8.94
CA LEU A 878 34.93 -4.77 10.29
C LEU A 878 35.79 -3.85 11.13
N ALA A 879 36.33 -2.78 10.52
CA ALA A 879 37.11 -1.76 11.24
C ALA A 879 36.18 -0.85 12.05
N ASP A 880 36.78 -0.19 13.04
CA ASP A 880 36.05 0.81 13.82
C ASP A 880 35.87 2.11 13.03
N PHE A 881 34.69 2.71 13.17
CA PHE A 881 34.42 4.02 12.59
C PHE A 881 35.41 5.06 13.15
N PRO A 882 35.91 5.99 12.33
CA PRO A 882 36.90 6.97 12.79
C PRO A 882 36.39 7.83 13.98
N VAL A 883 37.26 8.08 14.94
CA VAL A 883 36.96 8.94 16.08
C VAL A 883 37.56 10.31 15.82
N CYS A 884 36.78 11.37 16.02
CA CYS A 884 37.27 12.75 15.93
C CYS A 884 38.19 13.08 17.09
N ASP A 885 39.35 13.57 16.76
CA ASP A 885 40.28 14.18 17.75
C ASP A 885 40.07 15.69 17.73
N GLU A 886 39.30 16.18 18.68
CA GLU A 886 38.98 17.61 18.76
C GLU A 886 40.20 18.51 19.06
N THR A 887 41.27 17.93 19.59
CA THR A 887 42.51 18.70 19.87
C THR A 887 43.25 19.11 18.59
N VAL A 888 42.98 18.45 17.49
CA VAL A 888 43.58 18.72 16.17
C VAL A 888 42.76 19.78 15.41
N ILE A 889 41.51 20.00 15.77
CA ILE A 889 40.61 20.95 15.10
C ILE A 889 41.05 22.39 15.45
N ASP A 890 41.33 23.18 14.41
CA ASP A 890 41.66 24.60 14.48
C ASP A 890 40.80 25.36 13.48
N LYS A 891 39.67 25.87 13.95
CA LYS A 891 38.68 26.55 13.12
C LYS A 891 39.18 27.85 12.50
N GLU A 892 40.07 28.54 13.20
CA GLU A 892 40.69 29.74 12.66
C GLU A 892 41.60 29.41 11.47
N LEU A 893 42.37 28.34 11.58
CA LEU A 893 43.22 27.84 10.49
C LEU A 893 42.38 27.37 9.28
N GLU A 894 41.29 26.65 9.53
CA GLU A 894 40.36 26.22 8.48
C GLU A 894 39.80 27.42 7.69
N THR A 895 39.43 28.48 8.39
CA THR A 895 38.86 29.69 7.79
C THR A 895 39.90 30.48 6.99
N ARG A 896 41.15 30.52 7.48
CA ARG A 896 42.23 31.31 6.88
C ARG A 896 42.78 30.70 5.58
N MET A 897 42.77 29.35 5.45
CA MET A 897 43.26 28.65 4.28
C MET A 897 42.15 28.24 3.28
#